data_6759b25258a215bd9bb658365ff77da1
#
_entry.id   6759b25258a215bd9bb658365ff77da1
#
_cell.length_a   1.000
_cell.length_b   1.000
_cell.length_c   1.000
_cell.angle_alpha   90.00
_cell.angle_beta   90.00
_cell.angle_gamma   90.00
#
_symmetry.space_group_name_H-M   'P 1'
#
loop_
_entity.id
_entity.type
_entity.pdbx_description
1 polymer ?
#
loop_
_entity_poly.entity_id
_entity_poly.type
_entity_poly.pdbx_seq_one_letter_code
_entity_poly.pdbx_strand_id
1 'polypeptide(L)'
;MSSMQRISPLILLASTALMSVPAMAQEKGVDGREWDLARARSMQNHDMRVHQSIDNWKVLVANGNLGFSTYSSFLLTYPGYPQEEKIRRFAEQAVLRDSPEPRSVATFFDRFPPLTSKGAGRYATALAGLRRPDAREKAVAAWRAGSLDPMDETSLLTLYRNVLTPADHDARMNELLWQGETSQAERQVSFVSSANRNAFMERLSLLQGSAPGSLGLTLPPNIGRDPGYVYNRAVQARKSGGMSSEINLLANRPPLSEPVPEPEKWVKELLVAARGAGTESAVKIAESIDDAFAPGTDISQLSYRLRDDYTSLVWLGGTKALWDLGNPRRAAPLFYRYGAAAQTPGTRSKGFYWAGRAMAKAGDTAGANRYFEMAAAYPQYFYGQLSLERLGRPLPDLDTMPHIVPTKAEREAFMKKPITDAVRDVARDGDWRTTVQFFREISDAAQTASDHVLVAELAQEIGRRDLAVILGQSAHADGFGEFGEIAFPLIPNPPGTDWTMVHALTRQESQFAQNAVSHAGARGLMQLMPGTAREQAGKMGLSYDPTSLTSDPSYNIRLGDGYFARMMDYYGGSTPLAVGAYNAGPGNVNKWLRANGDPRTGSIDWIDWIEQIPIYETKNYIQRVLENAVVYETIYPAKSPYKGQTPLSHLMGKRKPG
;
A
#
# COMPACT_ATOMS: atom_id res chain seq x y z
N MET A 1 6.30 -73.51 -59.49
CA MET A 1 6.94 -73.93 -58.22
C MET A 1 7.41 -72.72 -57.50
N SER A 2 7.03 -72.62 -56.27
CA SER A 2 7.53 -71.72 -55.18
C SER A 2 7.25 -70.22 -55.29
N SER A 3 6.20 -69.83 -54.60
CA SER A 3 5.79 -68.49 -54.23
C SER A 3 6.72 -67.88 -53.15
N MET A 4 7.19 -66.66 -53.39
CA MET A 4 7.79 -65.85 -52.34
C MET A 4 6.86 -64.69 -51.96
N GLN A 5 6.25 -64.81 -50.81
CA GLN A 5 5.44 -63.77 -50.19
C GLN A 5 6.37 -62.58 -49.70
N ARG A 6 6.05 -61.37 -50.15
CA ARG A 6 6.63 -60.15 -49.65
C ARG A 6 5.85 -59.70 -48.42
N ILE A 7 6.52 -59.58 -47.30
CA ILE A 7 6.03 -58.97 -46.06
C ILE A 7 6.28 -57.46 -46.13
N SER A 8 5.21 -56.69 -46.13
CA SER A 8 5.28 -55.22 -46.00
C SER A 8 5.30 -54.85 -44.49
N PRO A 9 6.13 -53.89 -44.03
CA PRO A 9 6.04 -53.43 -42.69
C PRO A 9 4.90 -52.42 -42.54
N LEU A 10 3.98 -52.69 -41.60
CA LEU A 10 2.99 -51.72 -41.10
C LEU A 10 3.71 -50.63 -40.31
N ILE A 11 3.65 -49.41 -40.83
CA ILE A 11 4.03 -48.21 -40.06
C ILE A 11 2.85 -47.88 -39.17
N LEU A 12 3.02 -48.08 -37.86
CA LEU A 12 2.10 -47.59 -36.82
C LEU A 12 2.31 -46.07 -36.67
N LEU A 13 1.42 -45.28 -37.25
CA LEU A 13 1.28 -43.87 -36.94
C LEU A 13 0.61 -43.77 -35.55
N ALA A 14 1.41 -43.47 -34.52
CA ALA A 14 0.90 -43.04 -33.25
C ALA A 14 0.40 -41.59 -33.39
N SER A 15 -0.89 -41.43 -33.60
CA SER A 15 -1.57 -40.15 -33.47
C SER A 15 -1.62 -39.76 -31.99
N THR A 16 -0.70 -38.89 -31.57
CA THR A 16 -0.82 -38.15 -30.30
C THR A 16 -2.01 -37.21 -30.44
N ALA A 17 -3.16 -37.66 -30.00
CA ALA A 17 -4.29 -36.78 -29.74
C ALA A 17 -3.86 -35.84 -28.61
N LEU A 18 -3.59 -34.56 -28.96
CA LEU A 18 -3.65 -33.49 -28.01
C LEU A 18 -5.09 -33.43 -27.48
N MET A 19 -5.32 -34.06 -26.36
CA MET A 19 -6.53 -33.79 -25.59
C MET A 19 -6.46 -32.32 -25.15
N SER A 20 -7.23 -31.48 -25.82
CA SER A 20 -7.69 -30.22 -25.28
C SER A 20 -8.40 -30.56 -23.97
N VAL A 21 -7.77 -30.23 -22.85
CA VAL A 21 -8.44 -30.25 -21.54
C VAL A 21 -9.61 -29.30 -21.68
N PRO A 22 -10.87 -29.77 -21.61
CA PRO A 22 -11.99 -28.85 -21.52
C PRO A 22 -11.76 -28.00 -20.26
N ALA A 23 -12.03 -26.69 -20.33
CA ALA A 23 -12.21 -25.87 -19.15
C ALA A 23 -13.36 -26.50 -18.36
N MET A 24 -13.02 -27.41 -17.46
CA MET A 24 -13.96 -27.91 -16.48
C MET A 24 -14.35 -26.70 -15.62
N ALA A 25 -15.63 -26.37 -15.66
CA ALA A 25 -16.27 -25.76 -14.51
C ALA A 25 -16.03 -26.74 -13.36
N GLN A 26 -15.00 -26.49 -12.58
CA GLN A 26 -14.66 -27.31 -11.42
C GLN A 26 -15.82 -27.11 -10.44
N GLU A 27 -16.54 -28.19 -10.12
CA GLU A 27 -17.42 -28.17 -8.95
C GLU A 27 -16.59 -27.61 -7.80
N LYS A 28 -17.07 -26.50 -7.20
CA LYS A 28 -16.39 -25.85 -6.07
C LYS A 28 -16.10 -26.90 -5.01
N GLY A 29 -14.83 -27.14 -4.74
CA GLY A 29 -14.42 -28.06 -3.69
C GLY A 29 -15.05 -27.63 -2.37
N VAL A 30 -15.77 -28.53 -1.72
CA VAL A 30 -16.60 -28.25 -0.53
C VAL A 30 -15.74 -27.78 0.66
N ASP A 31 -14.42 -28.01 0.64
CA ASP A 31 -13.50 -27.76 1.75
C ASP A 31 -12.11 -27.21 1.33
N GLY A 32 -11.89 -26.91 0.05
CA GLY A 32 -10.64 -26.32 -0.45
C GLY A 32 -9.45 -27.28 -0.57
N ARG A 33 -9.65 -28.59 -0.54
CA ARG A 33 -8.55 -29.61 -0.69
C ARG A 33 -7.85 -29.54 -2.02
N GLU A 34 -8.51 -29.04 -3.08
CA GLU A 34 -7.92 -28.82 -4.41
C GLU A 34 -6.65 -27.95 -4.36
N TRP A 35 -6.62 -26.95 -3.48
CA TRP A 35 -5.43 -26.11 -3.25
C TRP A 35 -4.25 -26.92 -2.71
N ASP A 36 -4.49 -27.82 -1.76
CA ASP A 36 -3.45 -28.64 -1.14
C ASP A 36 -2.89 -29.67 -2.15
N LEU A 37 -3.76 -30.23 -3.02
CA LEU A 37 -3.35 -31.11 -4.10
C LEU A 37 -2.52 -30.39 -5.17
N ALA A 38 -2.90 -29.15 -5.54
CA ALA A 38 -2.15 -28.33 -6.47
C ALA A 38 -0.76 -28.01 -5.91
N ARG A 39 -0.70 -27.59 -4.63
CA ARG A 39 0.57 -27.34 -3.93
C ARG A 39 1.48 -28.56 -3.92
N ALA A 40 0.98 -29.74 -3.58
CA ALA A 40 1.76 -30.98 -3.57
C ALA A 40 2.40 -31.32 -4.93
N ARG A 41 1.70 -31.01 -6.03
CA ARG A 41 2.22 -31.19 -7.41
C ARG A 41 3.30 -30.17 -7.75
N SER A 42 3.11 -28.89 -7.38
CA SER A 42 4.05 -27.79 -7.70
C SER A 42 5.41 -27.96 -7.00
N MET A 43 5.46 -28.67 -5.85
CA MET A 43 6.71 -28.94 -5.11
C MET A 43 7.71 -29.84 -5.82
N GLN A 44 7.36 -30.46 -6.97
CA GLN A 44 8.23 -31.41 -7.66
C GLN A 44 9.22 -30.79 -8.66
N ASN A 45 9.05 -29.52 -9.04
CA ASN A 45 9.86 -28.86 -10.05
C ASN A 45 10.85 -27.85 -9.43
N HIS A 46 12.16 -27.96 -9.75
CA HIS A 46 13.20 -27.06 -9.26
C HIS A 46 14.07 -26.50 -10.38
N ASP A 47 14.28 -25.17 -10.43
CA ASP A 47 15.26 -24.51 -11.29
C ASP A 47 16.31 -23.78 -10.45
N MET A 48 17.53 -24.31 -10.43
CA MET A 48 18.66 -23.77 -9.66
C MET A 48 19.02 -22.33 -10.06
N ARG A 49 18.79 -21.92 -11.32
CA ARG A 49 19.10 -20.55 -11.76
C ARG A 49 18.12 -19.53 -11.20
N VAL A 50 16.83 -19.90 -11.12
CA VAL A 50 15.80 -19.06 -10.51
C VAL A 50 16.09 -18.91 -9.01
N HIS A 51 16.38 -20.00 -8.32
CA HIS A 51 16.76 -19.97 -6.91
C HIS A 51 17.94 -19.04 -6.63
N GLN A 52 19.04 -19.18 -7.43
CA GLN A 52 20.20 -18.29 -7.31
C GLN A 52 19.86 -16.81 -7.57
N SER A 53 18.91 -16.51 -8.46
CA SER A 53 18.49 -15.12 -8.70
C SER A 53 17.77 -14.52 -7.49
N ILE A 54 16.99 -15.31 -6.77
CA ILE A 54 16.32 -14.89 -5.52
C ILE A 54 17.35 -14.64 -4.41
N ASP A 55 18.36 -15.50 -4.28
CA ASP A 55 19.43 -15.29 -3.30
C ASP A 55 20.26 -14.05 -3.62
N ASN A 56 20.58 -13.81 -4.89
CA ASN A 56 21.22 -12.58 -5.33
C ASN A 56 20.35 -11.35 -5.00
N TRP A 57 19.05 -11.41 -5.25
CA TRP A 57 18.12 -10.35 -4.87
C TRP A 57 18.14 -10.06 -3.36
N LYS A 58 18.14 -11.08 -2.50
CA LYS A 58 18.25 -10.89 -1.03
C LYS A 58 19.51 -10.12 -0.65
N VAL A 59 20.64 -10.44 -1.29
CA VAL A 59 21.92 -9.73 -1.07
C VAL A 59 21.81 -8.27 -1.51
N LEU A 60 21.24 -8.02 -2.69
CA LEU A 60 21.12 -6.68 -3.25
C LEU A 60 20.22 -5.77 -2.41
N VAL A 61 19.08 -6.24 -1.95
CA VAL A 61 18.16 -5.44 -1.11
C VAL A 61 18.71 -5.21 0.29
N ALA A 62 19.58 -6.09 0.80
CA ALA A 62 20.18 -5.98 2.12
C ALA A 62 21.43 -5.08 2.14
N ASN A 63 22.11 -4.87 1.02
CA ASN A 63 23.40 -4.20 0.96
C ASN A 63 23.38 -3.01 -0.01
N GLY A 64 23.50 -1.78 0.51
CA GLY A 64 23.54 -0.53 -0.27
C GLY A 64 24.93 -0.15 -0.81
N ASN A 65 25.98 -0.92 -0.54
CA ASN A 65 27.37 -0.55 -0.82
C ASN A 65 28.05 -1.40 -1.92
N LEU A 66 27.27 -2.17 -2.70
CA LEU A 66 27.81 -2.92 -3.83
C LEU A 66 28.13 -2.01 -5.02
N GLY A 67 28.91 -2.53 -5.98
CA GLY A 67 29.29 -1.79 -7.16
C GLY A 67 28.12 -1.57 -8.13
N PHE A 68 28.21 -0.48 -8.93
CA PHE A 68 27.20 -0.14 -9.93
C PHE A 68 26.91 -1.30 -10.90
N SER A 69 27.96 -1.98 -11.39
CA SER A 69 27.79 -3.10 -12.31
C SER A 69 26.95 -4.24 -11.72
N THR A 70 27.07 -4.49 -10.43
CA THR A 70 26.31 -5.54 -9.72
C THR A 70 24.82 -5.22 -9.70
N TYR A 71 24.43 -4.00 -9.32
CA TYR A 71 23.04 -3.57 -9.32
C TYR A 71 22.46 -3.49 -10.74
N SER A 72 23.18 -2.84 -11.65
CA SER A 72 22.70 -2.60 -13.01
C SER A 72 22.50 -3.90 -13.80
N SER A 73 23.45 -4.85 -13.70
CA SER A 73 23.33 -6.15 -14.36
C SER A 73 22.14 -6.95 -13.85
N PHE A 74 21.89 -6.92 -12.53
CA PHE A 74 20.73 -7.60 -11.95
C PHE A 74 19.41 -6.98 -12.44
N LEU A 75 19.28 -5.67 -12.33
CA LEU A 75 18.07 -4.95 -12.75
C LEU A 75 17.75 -5.15 -14.23
N LEU A 76 18.76 -5.14 -15.09
CA LEU A 76 18.60 -5.38 -16.53
C LEU A 76 18.20 -6.84 -16.85
N THR A 77 18.63 -7.80 -16.02
CA THR A 77 18.36 -9.23 -16.23
C THR A 77 17.03 -9.67 -15.61
N TYR A 78 16.71 -9.14 -14.43
CA TYR A 78 15.54 -9.53 -13.62
C TYR A 78 14.64 -8.34 -13.29
N PRO A 79 14.10 -7.64 -14.32
CA PRO A 79 13.16 -6.54 -14.07
C PRO A 79 11.89 -7.05 -13.39
N GLY A 80 11.31 -6.21 -12.52
CA GLY A 80 10.07 -6.52 -11.81
C GLY A 80 10.24 -7.41 -10.58
N TYR A 81 11.47 -7.62 -10.07
CA TYR A 81 11.66 -8.23 -8.76
C TYR A 81 11.31 -7.24 -7.65
N PRO A 82 10.89 -7.72 -6.46
CA PRO A 82 10.46 -6.84 -5.37
C PRO A 82 11.50 -5.80 -4.97
N GLN A 83 11.05 -4.63 -4.53
CA GLN A 83 11.91 -3.52 -4.13
C GLN A 83 12.84 -3.01 -5.25
N GLU A 84 12.42 -3.08 -6.52
CA GLU A 84 13.20 -2.59 -7.67
C GLU A 84 13.65 -1.14 -7.46
N GLU A 85 12.75 -0.24 -7.01
CA GLU A 85 13.09 1.16 -6.77
C GLU A 85 14.22 1.33 -5.73
N LYS A 86 14.23 0.51 -4.67
CA LYS A 86 15.30 0.53 -3.67
C LYS A 86 16.65 0.14 -4.29
N ILE A 87 16.67 -0.91 -5.10
CA ILE A 87 17.88 -1.37 -5.78
C ILE A 87 18.33 -0.31 -6.80
N ARG A 88 17.41 0.34 -7.51
CA ARG A 88 17.72 1.46 -8.43
C ARG A 88 18.35 2.64 -7.68
N ARG A 89 17.84 3.01 -6.49
CA ARG A 89 18.46 4.05 -5.66
C ARG A 89 19.88 3.68 -5.23
N PHE A 90 20.14 2.42 -4.92
CA PHE A 90 21.50 1.94 -4.64
C PHE A 90 22.40 2.00 -5.88
N ALA A 91 21.86 1.65 -7.06
CA ALA A 91 22.59 1.79 -8.33
C ALA A 91 22.95 3.26 -8.61
N GLU A 92 22.04 4.22 -8.36
CA GLU A 92 22.30 5.65 -8.53
C GLU A 92 23.34 6.19 -7.54
N GLN A 93 23.38 5.69 -6.32
CA GLN A 93 24.46 6.02 -5.38
C GLN A 93 25.80 5.43 -5.83
N ALA A 94 25.78 4.20 -6.31
CA ALA A 94 26.97 3.51 -6.79
C ALA A 94 27.52 4.16 -8.08
N VAL A 95 26.69 4.62 -9.01
CA VAL A 95 27.15 5.28 -10.25
C VAL A 95 27.91 6.57 -9.98
N LEU A 96 27.56 7.30 -8.93
CA LEU A 96 28.28 8.51 -8.52
C LEU A 96 29.65 8.20 -7.89
N ARG A 97 29.71 7.12 -7.11
CA ARG A 97 30.94 6.67 -6.43
C ARG A 97 31.93 6.00 -7.38
N ASP A 98 31.44 5.08 -8.21
CA ASP A 98 32.27 4.18 -9.01
C ASP A 98 32.69 4.78 -10.36
N SER A 99 31.99 5.84 -10.81
CA SER A 99 32.23 6.54 -12.09
C SER A 99 32.40 5.58 -13.28
N PRO A 100 31.41 4.72 -13.58
CA PRO A 100 31.52 3.74 -14.66
C PRO A 100 31.55 4.41 -16.04
N GLU A 101 31.93 3.63 -17.06
CA GLU A 101 31.97 4.07 -18.45
C GLU A 101 30.64 4.70 -18.90
N PRO A 102 30.65 5.82 -19.65
CA PRO A 102 29.45 6.54 -20.09
C PRO A 102 28.42 5.67 -20.80
N ARG A 103 28.86 4.65 -21.55
CA ARG A 103 27.94 3.72 -22.24
C ARG A 103 27.16 2.87 -21.25
N SER A 104 27.79 2.38 -20.20
CA SER A 104 27.10 1.59 -19.15
C SER A 104 26.08 2.43 -18.39
N VAL A 105 26.42 3.69 -18.10
CA VAL A 105 25.50 4.67 -17.48
C VAL A 105 24.30 4.91 -18.39
N ALA A 106 24.54 5.18 -19.68
CA ALA A 106 23.47 5.44 -20.64
C ALA A 106 22.57 4.21 -20.80
N THR A 107 23.12 3.01 -20.98
CA THR A 107 22.33 1.77 -21.11
C THR A 107 21.41 1.55 -19.91
N PHE A 108 21.91 1.81 -18.70
CA PHE A 108 21.11 1.66 -17.49
C PHE A 108 19.97 2.70 -17.42
N PHE A 109 20.29 3.99 -17.59
CA PHE A 109 19.28 5.05 -17.47
C PHE A 109 18.33 5.15 -18.67
N ASP A 110 18.69 4.65 -19.84
CA ASP A 110 17.77 4.47 -20.97
C ASP A 110 16.64 3.48 -20.62
N ARG A 111 16.92 2.45 -19.80
CA ARG A 111 15.94 1.47 -19.35
C ARG A 111 15.25 1.89 -18.06
N PHE A 112 15.97 2.49 -17.13
CA PHE A 112 15.52 2.91 -15.81
C PHE A 112 15.77 4.41 -15.62
N PRO A 113 14.83 5.28 -16.00
CA PRO A 113 15.00 6.74 -15.86
C PRO A 113 15.47 7.14 -14.46
N PRO A 114 16.33 8.16 -14.31
CA PRO A 114 16.86 8.57 -13.01
C PRO A 114 15.76 8.89 -11.98
N LEU A 115 15.96 8.42 -10.76
CA LEU A 115 15.09 8.69 -9.60
C LEU A 115 15.55 9.91 -8.81
N THR A 116 16.79 10.35 -9.00
CA THR A 116 17.39 11.47 -8.26
C THR A 116 17.95 12.52 -9.22
N SER A 117 18.00 13.79 -8.76
CA SER A 117 18.64 14.88 -9.52
C SER A 117 20.11 14.60 -9.80
N LYS A 118 20.85 13.99 -8.85
CA LYS A 118 22.24 13.59 -9.04
C LYS A 118 22.38 12.48 -10.09
N GLY A 119 21.48 11.48 -10.09
CA GLY A 119 21.39 10.46 -11.14
C GLY A 119 21.11 11.07 -12.50
N ALA A 120 20.20 12.03 -12.59
CA ALA A 120 19.89 12.77 -13.80
C ALA A 120 21.12 13.57 -14.32
N GLY A 121 21.87 14.20 -13.42
CA GLY A 121 23.13 14.88 -13.77
C GLY A 121 24.16 13.92 -14.36
N ARG A 122 24.41 12.79 -13.71
CA ARG A 122 25.32 11.76 -14.19
C ARG A 122 24.90 11.19 -15.54
N TYR A 123 23.60 10.95 -15.73
CA TYR A 123 23.07 10.51 -17.02
C TYR A 123 23.29 11.55 -18.12
N ALA A 124 22.95 12.82 -17.87
CA ALA A 124 23.18 13.91 -18.82
C ALA A 124 24.65 14.07 -19.21
N THR A 125 25.56 13.99 -18.23
CA THR A 125 27.01 14.05 -18.48
C THR A 125 27.46 12.86 -19.32
N ALA A 126 26.98 11.66 -19.07
CA ALA A 126 27.28 10.47 -19.86
C ALA A 126 26.82 10.63 -21.33
N LEU A 127 25.58 11.12 -21.53
CA LEU A 127 25.05 11.38 -22.88
C LEU A 127 25.87 12.44 -23.64
N ALA A 128 26.32 13.50 -22.95
CA ALA A 128 27.19 14.51 -23.53
C ALA A 128 28.54 13.90 -23.99
N GLY A 129 29.16 13.05 -23.17
CA GLY A 129 30.37 12.32 -23.51
C GLY A 129 30.21 11.38 -24.72
N LEU A 130 29.04 10.79 -24.88
CA LEU A 130 28.66 9.95 -26.02
C LEU A 130 28.17 10.75 -27.24
N ARG A 131 28.05 12.07 -27.14
CA ARG A 131 27.54 12.96 -28.17
C ARG A 131 26.12 12.56 -28.65
N ARG A 132 25.27 12.13 -27.72
CA ARG A 132 23.89 11.75 -28.01
C ARG A 132 23.05 12.97 -28.42
N PRO A 133 22.10 12.83 -29.36
CA PRO A 133 21.25 13.95 -29.81
C PRO A 133 20.40 14.56 -28.69
N ASP A 134 19.96 13.75 -27.73
CA ASP A 134 19.13 14.10 -26.57
C ASP A 134 19.93 14.71 -25.38
N ALA A 135 21.26 14.71 -25.44
CA ALA A 135 22.14 15.16 -24.36
C ALA A 135 21.83 16.59 -23.89
N ARG A 136 21.54 17.51 -24.84
CA ARG A 136 21.19 18.91 -24.52
C ARG A 136 19.89 19.01 -23.71
N GLU A 137 18.85 18.32 -24.14
CA GLU A 137 17.55 18.29 -23.46
C GLU A 137 17.70 17.74 -22.04
N LYS A 138 18.37 16.59 -21.90
CA LYS A 138 18.60 15.95 -20.60
C LYS A 138 19.49 16.79 -19.69
N ALA A 139 20.46 17.55 -20.24
CA ALA A 139 21.28 18.47 -19.47
C ALA A 139 20.48 19.63 -18.87
N VAL A 140 19.59 20.25 -19.65
CA VAL A 140 18.69 21.32 -19.16
C VAL A 140 17.72 20.78 -18.10
N ALA A 141 17.14 19.61 -18.33
CA ALA A 141 16.25 18.98 -17.37
C ALA A 141 16.98 18.63 -16.05
N ALA A 142 18.18 18.04 -16.11
CA ALA A 142 18.99 17.75 -14.95
C ALA A 142 19.42 19.01 -14.18
N TRP A 143 19.75 20.11 -14.92
CA TRP A 143 20.07 21.40 -14.31
C TRP A 143 18.88 21.95 -13.50
N ARG A 144 17.69 21.93 -14.08
CA ARG A 144 16.45 22.40 -13.42
C ARG A 144 16.06 21.54 -12.21
N ALA A 145 16.44 20.28 -12.18
CA ALA A 145 16.12 19.35 -11.09
C ALA A 145 16.89 19.64 -9.78
N GLY A 146 17.76 20.64 -9.73
CA GLY A 146 18.37 21.16 -8.51
C GLY A 146 19.75 20.58 -8.21
N SER A 147 19.87 19.76 -7.16
CA SER A 147 21.15 19.29 -6.63
C SER A 147 21.87 18.33 -7.60
N LEU A 148 23.13 18.62 -7.86
CA LEU A 148 24.01 17.82 -8.73
C LEU A 148 25.27 17.37 -7.97
N ASP A 149 25.89 16.31 -8.45
CA ASP A 149 27.26 16.00 -8.06
C ASP A 149 28.20 17.13 -8.52
N PRO A 150 29.22 17.53 -7.75
CA PRO A 150 30.10 18.66 -8.11
C PRO A 150 30.78 18.52 -9.48
N MET A 151 31.15 17.30 -9.88
CA MET A 151 31.76 17.06 -11.20
C MET A 151 30.74 17.24 -12.32
N ASP A 152 29.51 16.73 -12.13
CA ASP A 152 28.42 16.86 -13.10
C ASP A 152 27.93 18.32 -13.19
N GLU A 153 27.83 19.04 -12.04
CA GLU A 153 27.52 20.48 -11.99
C GLU A 153 28.50 21.28 -12.86
N THR A 154 29.79 21.07 -12.64
CA THR A 154 30.88 21.75 -13.40
C THR A 154 30.82 21.41 -14.88
N SER A 155 30.65 20.13 -15.21
CA SER A 155 30.62 19.66 -16.60
C SER A 155 29.43 20.24 -17.35
N LEU A 156 28.21 20.17 -16.77
CA LEU A 156 27.01 20.67 -17.40
C LEU A 156 27.04 22.19 -17.56
N LEU A 157 27.50 22.93 -16.55
CA LEU A 157 27.66 24.38 -16.66
C LEU A 157 28.65 24.79 -17.73
N THR A 158 29.78 24.07 -17.86
CA THR A 158 30.80 24.37 -18.88
C THR A 158 30.30 24.07 -20.28
N LEU A 159 29.66 22.91 -20.49
CA LEU A 159 29.23 22.48 -21.83
C LEU A 159 28.00 23.23 -22.33
N TYR A 160 27.09 23.63 -21.41
CA TYR A 160 25.78 24.17 -21.77
C TYR A 160 25.53 25.60 -21.28
N ARG A 161 26.57 26.34 -20.87
CA ARG A 161 26.46 27.72 -20.37
C ARG A 161 25.68 28.65 -21.30
N ASN A 162 25.87 28.52 -22.59
CA ASN A 162 25.20 29.36 -23.60
C ASN A 162 23.79 28.86 -23.96
N VAL A 163 23.40 27.72 -23.40
CA VAL A 163 22.08 27.09 -23.59
C VAL A 163 21.16 27.38 -22.40
N LEU A 164 21.72 27.40 -21.20
CA LEU A 164 21.00 27.65 -19.96
C LEU A 164 20.54 29.11 -19.91
N THR A 165 19.26 29.30 -19.77
CA THR A 165 18.60 30.61 -19.68
C THR A 165 18.47 31.09 -18.23
N PRO A 166 18.23 32.39 -17.97
CA PRO A 166 17.90 32.85 -16.61
C PRO A 166 16.74 32.08 -15.96
N ALA A 167 15.74 31.66 -16.73
CA ALA A 167 14.64 30.85 -16.23
C ALA A 167 15.08 29.43 -15.79
N ASP A 168 16.07 28.84 -16.45
CA ASP A 168 16.66 27.56 -16.05
C ASP A 168 17.43 27.70 -14.73
N HIS A 169 18.11 28.84 -14.55
CA HIS A 169 18.83 29.15 -13.32
C HIS A 169 17.88 29.43 -12.15
N ASP A 170 16.76 30.12 -12.40
CA ASP A 170 15.70 30.35 -11.41
C ASP A 170 15.03 29.05 -10.99
N ALA A 171 14.70 28.17 -11.96
CA ALA A 171 14.14 26.86 -11.69
C ALA A 171 15.09 26.03 -10.81
N ARG A 172 16.38 25.99 -11.15
CA ARG A 172 17.38 25.29 -10.30
C ARG A 172 17.45 25.87 -8.89
N MET A 173 17.51 27.21 -8.79
CA MET A 173 17.58 27.87 -7.49
C MET A 173 16.37 27.53 -6.62
N ASN A 174 15.18 27.53 -7.19
CA ASN A 174 13.95 27.13 -6.51
C ASN A 174 14.07 25.71 -5.97
N GLU A 175 14.49 24.74 -6.80
CA GLU A 175 14.66 23.35 -6.39
C GLU A 175 15.73 23.17 -5.32
N LEU A 176 16.89 23.84 -5.42
CA LEU A 176 17.94 23.81 -4.40
C LEU A 176 17.41 24.28 -3.04
N LEU A 177 16.58 25.33 -3.02
CA LEU A 177 15.96 25.84 -1.82
C LEU A 177 14.91 24.89 -1.24
N TRP A 178 14.13 24.20 -2.09
CA TRP A 178 13.22 23.14 -1.66
C TRP A 178 13.97 21.90 -1.15
N GLN A 179 15.10 21.55 -1.77
CA GLN A 179 15.96 20.44 -1.34
C GLN A 179 16.76 20.75 -0.07
N GLY A 180 16.90 22.04 0.28
CA GLY A 180 17.70 22.49 1.42
C GLY A 180 19.21 22.50 1.16
N GLU A 181 19.61 22.51 -0.12
CA GLU A 181 21.01 22.46 -0.58
C GLU A 181 21.63 23.87 -0.57
N THR A 182 21.82 24.42 0.63
CA THR A 182 22.24 25.82 0.82
C THR A 182 23.56 26.15 0.16
N SER A 183 24.58 25.25 0.22
CA SER A 183 25.89 25.49 -0.41
C SER A 183 25.84 25.57 -1.95
N GLN A 184 24.96 24.78 -2.60
CA GLN A 184 24.75 24.90 -4.04
C GLN A 184 23.91 26.14 -4.36
N ALA A 185 22.91 26.45 -3.53
CA ALA A 185 22.08 27.65 -3.66
C ALA A 185 22.93 28.95 -3.56
N GLU A 186 23.89 29.01 -2.63
CA GLU A 186 24.82 30.16 -2.55
C GLU A 186 25.57 30.43 -3.86
N ARG A 187 26.12 29.37 -4.48
CA ARG A 187 26.79 29.51 -5.79
C ARG A 187 25.82 29.90 -6.89
N GLN A 188 24.58 29.46 -6.82
CA GLN A 188 23.53 29.70 -7.81
C GLN A 188 23.00 31.15 -7.82
N VAL A 189 23.11 31.89 -6.71
CA VAL A 189 22.63 33.29 -6.57
C VAL A 189 23.14 34.22 -7.70
N SER A 190 24.39 34.03 -8.16
CA SER A 190 24.98 34.86 -9.21
C SER A 190 24.34 34.68 -10.59
N PHE A 191 23.64 33.56 -10.84
CA PHE A 191 23.08 33.19 -12.12
C PHE A 191 21.57 33.48 -12.24
N VAL A 192 20.87 33.68 -11.12
CA VAL A 192 19.41 33.90 -11.12
C VAL A 192 19.04 35.27 -11.70
N SER A 193 17.81 35.37 -12.19
CA SER A 193 17.26 36.63 -12.70
C SER A 193 17.24 37.72 -11.61
N SER A 194 17.41 38.98 -12.01
CA SER A 194 17.34 40.11 -11.09
C SER A 194 15.95 40.24 -10.42
N ALA A 195 14.89 39.83 -11.12
CA ALA A 195 13.51 39.88 -10.62
C ALA A 195 13.29 38.97 -9.40
N ASN A 196 13.89 37.76 -9.37
CA ASN A 196 13.67 36.77 -8.34
C ASN A 196 14.78 36.71 -7.27
N ARG A 197 15.90 37.42 -7.51
CA ARG A 197 17.10 37.34 -6.67
C ARG A 197 16.82 37.62 -5.20
N ASN A 198 16.11 38.70 -4.90
CA ASN A 198 15.84 39.08 -3.50
C ASN A 198 14.98 38.05 -2.78
N ALA A 199 13.96 37.49 -3.45
CA ALA A 199 13.11 36.43 -2.88
C ALA A 199 13.91 35.16 -2.63
N PHE A 200 14.81 34.77 -3.56
CA PHE A 200 15.67 33.59 -3.37
C PHE A 200 16.72 33.81 -2.27
N MET A 201 17.31 35.00 -2.16
CA MET A 201 18.25 35.31 -1.09
C MET A 201 17.57 35.28 0.28
N GLU A 202 16.36 35.81 0.40
CA GLU A 202 15.59 35.73 1.66
C GLU A 202 15.27 34.27 2.01
N ARG A 203 14.82 33.45 1.07
CA ARG A 203 14.57 32.02 1.29
C ARG A 203 15.84 31.26 1.70
N LEU A 204 16.97 31.59 1.10
CA LEU A 204 18.28 31.01 1.45
C LEU A 204 18.67 31.37 2.90
N SER A 205 18.51 32.65 3.28
CA SER A 205 18.84 33.12 4.64
C SER A 205 17.96 32.43 5.70
N LEU A 206 16.67 32.22 5.40
CA LEU A 206 15.77 31.45 6.27
C LEU A 206 16.25 30.00 6.47
N LEU A 207 16.69 29.33 5.40
CA LEU A 207 17.25 27.97 5.48
C LEU A 207 18.54 27.92 6.29
N GLN A 208 19.33 29.00 6.28
CA GLN A 208 20.55 29.17 7.08
C GLN A 208 20.26 29.57 8.54
N GLY A 209 18.97 29.73 8.92
CA GLY A 209 18.55 30.00 10.30
C GLY A 209 18.35 31.48 10.63
N SER A 210 18.48 32.39 9.66
CA SER A 210 18.26 33.84 9.88
C SER A 210 16.78 34.13 10.17
N ALA A 211 16.53 35.19 10.93
CA ALA A 211 15.17 35.67 11.15
C ALA A 211 14.56 36.27 9.87
N PRO A 212 13.26 36.16 9.62
CA PRO A 212 12.61 36.75 8.46
C PRO A 212 12.88 38.26 8.38
N GLY A 213 13.25 38.74 7.17
CA GLY A 213 13.55 40.17 6.94
C GLY A 213 14.89 40.65 7.46
N SER A 214 15.73 39.80 8.02
CA SER A 214 17.03 40.18 8.60
C SER A 214 18.01 40.79 7.60
N LEU A 215 17.85 40.44 6.30
CA LEU A 215 18.69 41.00 5.24
C LEU A 215 18.24 42.39 4.76
N GLY A 216 17.09 42.90 5.21
CA GLY A 216 16.57 44.20 4.76
C GLY A 216 16.23 44.29 3.27
N LEU A 217 15.97 43.14 2.62
CA LEU A 217 15.69 43.09 1.18
C LEU A 217 14.27 43.57 0.88
N THR A 218 14.12 44.28 -0.25
CA THR A 218 12.78 44.58 -0.81
C THR A 218 12.22 43.32 -1.44
N LEU A 219 11.16 42.77 -0.83
CA LEU A 219 10.48 41.55 -1.27
C LEU A 219 9.22 41.89 -2.09
N PRO A 220 8.76 41.01 -2.98
CA PRO A 220 7.47 41.17 -3.67
C PRO A 220 6.31 41.37 -2.67
N PRO A 221 5.32 42.22 -2.95
CA PRO A 221 4.20 42.50 -2.02
C PRO A 221 3.40 41.25 -1.63
N ASN A 222 3.34 40.26 -2.52
CA ASN A 222 2.59 39.02 -2.35
C ASN A 222 3.46 37.82 -1.91
N ILE A 223 4.69 38.07 -1.42
CA ILE A 223 5.63 37.01 -1.03
C ILE A 223 5.04 36.02 -0.01
N GLY A 224 4.11 36.46 0.82
CA GLY A 224 3.39 35.59 1.77
C GLY A 224 2.45 34.56 1.12
N ARG A 225 2.29 34.60 -0.22
CA ARG A 225 1.54 33.63 -1.03
C ARG A 225 2.46 32.73 -1.84
N ASP A 226 3.77 33.01 -1.88
CA ASP A 226 4.76 32.17 -2.55
C ASP A 226 4.97 30.88 -1.74
N PRO A 227 4.72 29.69 -2.35
CA PRO A 227 4.78 28.43 -1.62
C PRO A 227 6.18 28.15 -1.05
N GLY A 228 7.24 28.48 -1.78
CA GLY A 228 8.62 28.26 -1.34
C GLY A 228 9.03 29.15 -0.18
N TYR A 229 8.62 30.44 -0.21
CA TYR A 229 8.86 31.35 0.91
C TYR A 229 8.11 30.92 2.16
N VAL A 230 6.81 30.62 2.04
CA VAL A 230 6.00 30.17 3.18
C VAL A 230 6.57 28.88 3.78
N TYR A 231 6.97 27.92 2.95
CA TYR A 231 7.60 26.68 3.40
C TYR A 231 8.92 26.94 4.15
N ASN A 232 9.85 27.68 3.54
CA ASN A 232 11.14 27.94 4.18
C ASN A 232 10.97 28.73 5.50
N ARG A 233 10.01 29.65 5.57
CA ARG A 233 9.68 30.38 6.80
C ARG A 233 9.06 29.48 7.88
N ALA A 234 8.19 28.54 7.51
CA ALA A 234 7.61 27.57 8.43
C ALA A 234 8.70 26.65 9.00
N VAL A 235 9.55 26.09 8.15
CA VAL A 235 10.68 25.25 8.56
C VAL A 235 11.66 26.00 9.45
N GLN A 236 11.97 27.25 9.12
CA GLN A 236 12.83 28.11 9.95
C GLN A 236 12.23 28.32 11.34
N ALA A 237 10.95 28.70 11.41
CA ALA A 237 10.25 28.91 12.67
C ALA A 237 10.31 27.65 13.56
N ARG A 238 10.01 26.49 13.00
CA ARG A 238 10.06 25.20 13.71
C ARG A 238 11.46 24.87 14.20
N LYS A 239 12.48 25.00 13.36
CA LYS A 239 13.89 24.70 13.72
C LYS A 239 14.43 25.64 14.80
N SER A 240 13.93 26.86 14.85
CA SER A 240 14.30 27.85 15.91
C SER A 240 13.51 27.65 17.20
N GLY A 241 12.78 26.56 17.39
CA GLY A 241 11.98 26.30 18.59
C GLY A 241 10.63 27.01 18.61
N GLY A 242 10.25 27.71 17.56
CA GLY A 242 9.03 28.51 17.45
C GLY A 242 7.84 27.73 16.88
N MET A 243 7.50 26.55 17.40
CA MET A 243 6.35 25.73 16.95
C MET A 243 5.05 26.55 16.90
N SER A 244 4.80 27.42 17.87
CA SER A 244 3.61 28.28 17.87
C SER A 244 3.60 29.28 16.72
N SER A 245 4.77 29.78 16.30
CA SER A 245 4.91 30.71 15.17
C SER A 245 4.67 29.97 13.85
N GLU A 246 5.19 28.76 13.71
CA GLU A 246 4.91 27.89 12.55
C GLU A 246 3.42 27.59 12.42
N ILE A 247 2.78 27.14 13.51
CA ILE A 247 1.35 26.83 13.54
C ILE A 247 0.53 28.06 13.16
N ASN A 248 0.82 29.22 13.76
CA ASN A 248 0.11 30.45 13.47
C ASN A 248 0.27 30.88 12.00
N LEU A 249 1.49 30.77 11.46
CA LEU A 249 1.75 31.02 10.03
C LEU A 249 0.89 30.13 9.14
N LEU A 250 0.96 28.81 9.34
CA LEU A 250 0.30 27.84 8.45
C LEU A 250 -1.22 27.80 8.61
N ALA A 251 -1.76 28.06 9.81
CA ALA A 251 -3.20 28.11 10.05
C ALA A 251 -3.89 29.40 9.54
N ASN A 252 -3.13 30.49 9.36
CA ASN A 252 -3.69 31.80 9.01
C ASN A 252 -3.08 32.39 7.73
N ARG A 253 -2.32 31.62 6.96
CA ARG A 253 -1.76 32.07 5.68
C ARG A 253 -2.85 32.34 4.64
N PRO A 254 -2.65 33.29 3.74
CA PRO A 254 -3.51 33.41 2.56
C PRO A 254 -3.34 32.19 1.64
N PRO A 255 -4.29 31.94 0.73
CA PRO A 255 -4.13 30.93 -0.31
C PRO A 255 -2.83 31.11 -1.10
N LEU A 256 -2.19 30.02 -1.48
CA LEU A 256 -0.98 30.05 -2.28
C LEU A 256 -1.23 30.66 -3.66
N SER A 257 -0.19 31.26 -4.25
CA SER A 257 -0.28 31.90 -5.58
C SER A 257 -0.19 30.90 -6.73
N GLU A 258 0.41 29.74 -6.48
CA GLU A 258 0.64 28.66 -7.46
C GLU A 258 0.74 27.31 -6.73
N PRO A 259 0.60 26.18 -7.45
CA PRO A 259 0.83 24.85 -6.91
C PRO A 259 2.24 24.69 -6.35
N VAL A 260 2.37 23.85 -5.33
CA VAL A 260 3.64 23.57 -4.67
C VAL A 260 4.50 22.63 -5.53
N PRO A 261 5.75 22.99 -5.87
CA PRO A 261 6.65 22.11 -6.63
C PRO A 261 7.01 20.81 -5.91
N GLU A 262 7.19 20.87 -4.60
CA GLU A 262 7.56 19.73 -3.74
C GLU A 262 6.42 19.38 -2.75
N PRO A 263 5.29 18.84 -3.24
CA PRO A 263 4.09 18.67 -2.42
C PRO A 263 4.28 17.65 -1.29
N GLU A 264 5.16 16.66 -1.42
CA GLU A 264 5.46 15.74 -0.31
C GLU A 264 6.05 16.47 0.89
N LYS A 265 6.98 17.38 0.67
CA LYS A 265 7.61 18.17 1.74
C LYS A 265 6.61 19.12 2.39
N TRP A 266 5.79 19.75 1.57
CA TRP A 266 4.75 20.67 2.03
C TRP A 266 3.72 19.98 2.89
N VAL A 267 3.11 18.88 2.41
CA VAL A 267 2.08 18.14 3.14
C VAL A 267 2.63 17.59 4.45
N LYS A 268 3.87 17.09 4.44
CA LYS A 268 4.55 16.64 5.65
C LYS A 268 4.70 17.77 6.68
N GLU A 269 5.11 18.96 6.27
CA GLU A 269 5.26 20.11 7.17
C GLU A 269 3.91 20.54 7.74
N LEU A 270 2.85 20.59 6.91
CA LEU A 270 1.48 20.83 7.39
C LEU A 270 1.03 19.79 8.44
N LEU A 271 1.33 18.51 8.20
CA LEU A 271 0.97 17.44 9.14
C LEU A 271 1.74 17.57 10.46
N VAL A 272 3.02 17.93 10.43
CA VAL A 272 3.83 18.19 11.64
C VAL A 272 3.23 19.33 12.44
N ALA A 273 2.94 20.46 11.80
CA ALA A 273 2.32 21.61 12.46
C ALA A 273 0.93 21.28 13.02
N ALA A 274 0.07 20.59 12.25
CA ALA A 274 -1.27 20.22 12.68
C ALA A 274 -1.29 19.27 13.88
N ARG A 275 -0.32 18.35 13.99
CA ARG A 275 -0.18 17.44 15.14
C ARG A 275 0.19 18.19 16.43
N GLY A 276 0.97 19.26 16.33
CA GLY A 276 1.33 20.13 17.46
C GLY A 276 0.30 21.23 17.78
N ALA A 277 -0.69 21.42 16.90
CA ALA A 277 -1.63 22.53 16.98
C ALA A 277 -2.82 22.25 17.90
N GLY A 278 -3.36 23.32 18.49
CA GLY A 278 -4.72 23.30 19.06
C GLY A 278 -5.77 23.00 18.00
N THR A 279 -6.94 22.58 18.46
CA THR A 279 -8.01 22.01 17.61
C THR A 279 -8.37 22.90 16.40
N GLU A 280 -8.65 24.18 16.63
CA GLU A 280 -9.07 25.09 15.54
C GLU A 280 -7.96 25.30 14.50
N SER A 281 -6.70 25.47 14.93
CA SER A 281 -5.57 25.64 14.02
C SER A 281 -5.30 24.37 13.21
N ALA A 282 -5.40 23.19 13.83
CA ALA A 282 -5.23 21.92 13.13
C ALA A 282 -6.29 21.73 12.03
N VAL A 283 -7.54 22.08 12.32
CA VAL A 283 -8.63 22.01 11.34
C VAL A 283 -8.38 22.99 10.19
N LYS A 284 -8.00 24.23 10.46
CA LYS A 284 -7.67 25.23 9.42
C LYS A 284 -6.51 24.78 8.53
N ILE A 285 -5.45 24.21 9.11
CA ILE A 285 -4.32 23.69 8.35
C ILE A 285 -4.79 22.56 7.42
N ALA A 286 -5.62 21.64 7.90
CA ALA A 286 -6.15 20.54 7.08
C ALA A 286 -7.10 21.04 5.97
N GLU A 287 -7.92 22.05 6.26
CA GLU A 287 -8.84 22.64 5.27
C GLU A 287 -8.09 23.34 4.12
N SER A 288 -6.91 23.90 4.38
CA SER A 288 -6.14 24.67 3.40
C SER A 288 -5.26 23.86 2.45
N ILE A 289 -5.19 22.53 2.60
CA ILE A 289 -4.21 21.70 1.90
C ILE A 289 -4.36 21.67 0.37
N ASP A 290 -5.58 21.84 -0.15
CA ASP A 290 -5.85 21.65 -1.58
C ASP A 290 -5.25 22.74 -2.46
N ASP A 291 -4.93 23.91 -1.94
CA ASP A 291 -4.27 24.97 -2.68
C ASP A 291 -2.80 24.65 -3.04
N ALA A 292 -2.25 23.59 -2.48
CA ALA A 292 -0.94 23.06 -2.84
C ALA A 292 -0.91 22.36 -4.21
N PHE A 293 -2.06 22.04 -4.78
CA PHE A 293 -2.18 21.23 -5.99
C PHE A 293 -2.86 22.03 -7.12
N ALA A 294 -2.55 21.67 -8.37
CA ALA A 294 -3.27 22.20 -9.51
C ALA A 294 -4.75 21.78 -9.45
N PRO A 295 -5.68 22.64 -9.88
CA PRO A 295 -7.10 22.28 -9.93
C PRO A 295 -7.34 20.97 -10.70
N GLY A 296 -8.09 20.06 -10.12
CA GLY A 296 -8.40 18.74 -10.72
C GLY A 296 -7.33 17.68 -10.52
N THR A 297 -6.27 17.94 -9.75
CA THR A 297 -5.28 16.90 -9.41
C THR A 297 -5.94 15.75 -8.63
N ASP A 298 -5.81 14.54 -9.15
CA ASP A 298 -6.22 13.32 -8.43
C ASP A 298 -5.12 12.89 -7.46
N ILE A 299 -5.30 13.20 -6.19
CA ILE A 299 -4.34 12.85 -5.13
C ILE A 299 -4.12 11.35 -5.03
N SER A 300 -5.11 10.52 -5.37
CA SER A 300 -5.00 9.06 -5.30
C SER A 300 -3.94 8.49 -6.26
N GLN A 301 -3.57 9.23 -7.29
CA GLN A 301 -2.56 8.83 -8.28
C GLN A 301 -1.13 9.30 -7.94
N LEU A 302 -0.98 10.08 -6.86
CA LEU A 302 0.33 10.57 -6.44
C LEU A 302 1.09 9.52 -5.62
N SER A 303 2.33 9.85 -5.22
CA SER A 303 3.20 8.92 -4.49
C SER A 303 2.55 8.40 -3.19
N TYR A 304 2.92 7.19 -2.78
CA TYR A 304 2.44 6.60 -1.53
C TYR A 304 2.70 7.52 -0.32
N ARG A 305 3.89 8.10 -0.23
CA ARG A 305 4.29 8.97 0.89
C ARG A 305 3.40 10.22 0.97
N LEU A 306 3.15 10.86 -0.17
CA LEU A 306 2.28 12.04 -0.21
C LEU A 306 0.86 11.67 0.23
N ARG A 307 0.31 10.58 -0.31
CA ARG A 307 -1.04 10.11 0.05
C ARG A 307 -1.18 9.76 1.53
N ASP A 308 -0.16 9.13 2.11
CA ASP A 308 -0.14 8.77 3.54
C ASP A 308 -0.16 10.02 4.43
N ASP A 309 0.70 11.01 4.16
CA ASP A 309 0.73 12.27 4.91
C ASP A 309 -0.54 13.11 4.68
N TYR A 310 -1.05 13.16 3.43
CA TYR A 310 -2.29 13.86 3.09
C TYR A 310 -3.49 13.27 3.82
N THR A 311 -3.69 11.96 3.71
CA THR A 311 -4.80 11.27 4.40
C THR A 311 -4.69 11.40 5.91
N SER A 312 -3.49 11.31 6.46
CA SER A 312 -3.25 11.54 7.90
C SER A 312 -3.66 12.95 8.33
N LEU A 313 -3.34 13.97 7.55
CA LEU A 313 -3.68 15.36 7.86
C LEU A 313 -5.19 15.62 7.81
N VAL A 314 -5.85 15.22 6.72
CA VAL A 314 -7.31 15.46 6.59
C VAL A 314 -8.12 14.59 7.55
N TRP A 315 -7.65 13.39 7.91
CA TRP A 315 -8.25 12.58 8.96
C TRP A 315 -8.15 13.25 10.33
N LEU A 316 -6.97 13.77 10.68
CA LEU A 316 -6.75 14.52 11.92
C LEU A 316 -7.68 15.75 11.99
N GLY A 317 -7.75 16.53 10.91
CA GLY A 317 -8.64 17.68 10.83
C GLY A 317 -10.12 17.29 10.97
N GLY A 318 -10.55 16.23 10.25
CA GLY A 318 -11.93 15.73 10.29
C GLY A 318 -12.35 15.24 11.67
N THR A 319 -11.50 14.48 12.35
CA THR A 319 -11.77 13.99 13.71
C THR A 319 -11.84 15.13 14.72
N LYS A 320 -10.91 16.07 14.67
CA LYS A 320 -10.95 17.26 15.54
C LYS A 320 -12.18 18.14 15.26
N ALA A 321 -12.56 18.32 13.99
CA ALA A 321 -13.75 19.09 13.64
C ALA A 321 -15.04 18.41 14.15
N LEU A 322 -15.14 17.06 14.04
CA LEU A 322 -16.31 16.32 14.44
C LEU A 322 -16.48 16.18 15.95
N TRP A 323 -15.41 15.80 16.64
CA TRP A 323 -15.47 15.44 18.05
C TRP A 323 -15.10 16.61 18.99
N ASP A 324 -14.01 17.33 18.69
CA ASP A 324 -13.53 18.38 19.60
C ASP A 324 -14.30 19.72 19.39
N LEU A 325 -14.56 20.10 18.11
CA LEU A 325 -15.32 21.33 17.80
C LEU A 325 -16.84 21.11 17.75
N GLY A 326 -17.29 19.85 17.66
CA GLY A 326 -18.71 19.55 17.45
C GLY A 326 -19.26 20.10 16.12
N ASN A 327 -18.41 20.28 15.11
CA ASN A 327 -18.77 20.86 13.82
C ASN A 327 -18.75 19.83 12.68
N PRO A 328 -19.83 19.06 12.50
CA PRO A 328 -19.88 18.01 11.51
C PRO A 328 -19.84 18.53 10.06
N ARG A 329 -20.29 19.78 9.81
CA ARG A 329 -20.25 20.37 8.45
C ARG A 329 -18.83 20.65 8.00
N ARG A 330 -17.91 21.00 8.89
CA ARG A 330 -16.47 21.12 8.59
C ARG A 330 -15.79 19.77 8.49
N ALA A 331 -16.22 18.79 9.26
CA ALA A 331 -15.63 17.45 9.28
C ALA A 331 -15.89 16.67 7.97
N ALA A 332 -17.11 16.74 7.42
CA ALA A 332 -17.53 15.94 6.28
C ALA A 332 -16.64 16.11 5.04
N PRO A 333 -16.28 17.33 4.58
CA PRO A 333 -15.36 17.49 3.46
C PRO A 333 -13.97 16.89 3.70
N LEU A 334 -13.47 16.94 4.93
CA LEU A 334 -12.16 16.38 5.30
C LEU A 334 -12.18 14.84 5.26
N PHE A 335 -13.24 14.21 5.76
CA PHE A 335 -13.44 12.77 5.64
C PHE A 335 -13.63 12.32 4.19
N TYR A 336 -14.34 13.11 3.38
CA TYR A 336 -14.45 12.85 1.94
C TYR A 336 -13.07 12.86 1.27
N ARG A 337 -12.25 13.88 1.52
CA ARG A 337 -10.88 13.98 1.00
C ARG A 337 -10.01 12.81 1.42
N TYR A 338 -10.16 12.34 2.67
CA TYR A 338 -9.47 11.14 3.16
C TYR A 338 -9.79 9.93 2.29
N GLY A 339 -11.07 9.69 1.99
CA GLY A 339 -11.50 8.58 1.14
C GLY A 339 -11.10 8.77 -0.33
N ALA A 340 -11.25 9.98 -0.86
CA ALA A 340 -10.95 10.29 -2.26
C ALA A 340 -9.46 10.18 -2.58
N ALA A 341 -8.58 10.55 -1.65
CA ALA A 341 -7.13 10.48 -1.81
C ALA A 341 -6.54 9.06 -1.65
N ALA A 342 -7.32 8.11 -1.15
CA ALA A 342 -6.85 6.74 -0.93
C ALA A 342 -6.96 5.88 -2.19
N GLN A 343 -6.07 4.89 -2.33
CA GLN A 343 -6.18 3.83 -3.33
C GLN A 343 -6.92 2.61 -2.79
N THR A 344 -6.67 2.24 -1.51
CA THR A 344 -7.24 1.03 -0.96
C THR A 344 -8.75 1.17 -0.71
N PRO A 345 -9.57 0.23 -1.16
CA PRO A 345 -11.02 0.25 -0.98
C PRO A 345 -11.47 0.40 0.47
N GLY A 346 -10.76 -0.23 1.42
CA GLY A 346 -11.06 -0.09 2.85
C GLY A 346 -10.89 1.34 3.37
N THR A 347 -9.86 2.06 2.93
CA THR A 347 -9.64 3.47 3.30
C THR A 347 -10.64 4.39 2.59
N ARG A 348 -10.95 4.10 1.32
CA ARG A 348 -11.97 4.84 0.56
C ARG A 348 -13.34 4.75 1.25
N SER A 349 -13.81 3.54 1.50
CA SER A 349 -15.10 3.30 2.16
C SER A 349 -15.16 3.94 3.54
N LYS A 350 -14.06 3.89 4.32
CA LYS A 350 -13.97 4.56 5.63
C LYS A 350 -14.20 6.06 5.52
N GLY A 351 -13.50 6.73 4.63
CA GLY A 351 -13.64 8.19 4.45
C GLY A 351 -15.05 8.60 4.08
N PHE A 352 -15.63 7.91 3.10
CA PHE A 352 -17.00 8.19 2.65
C PHE A 352 -18.04 7.89 3.73
N TYR A 353 -17.92 6.79 4.45
CA TYR A 353 -18.82 6.47 5.56
C TYR A 353 -18.77 7.54 6.67
N TRP A 354 -17.57 7.99 7.08
CA TRP A 354 -17.44 9.03 8.10
C TRP A 354 -17.92 10.40 7.62
N ALA A 355 -17.75 10.72 6.33
CA ALA A 355 -18.39 11.91 5.73
C ALA A 355 -19.92 11.82 5.81
N GLY A 356 -20.48 10.66 5.49
CA GLY A 356 -21.93 10.39 5.63
C GLY A 356 -22.41 10.52 7.09
N ARG A 357 -21.68 9.95 8.06
CA ARG A 357 -22.00 10.11 9.50
C ARG A 357 -21.96 11.57 9.94
N ALA A 358 -20.97 12.34 9.47
CA ALA A 358 -20.88 13.77 9.79
C ALA A 358 -22.07 14.54 9.21
N MET A 359 -22.46 14.31 7.96
CA MET A 359 -23.63 14.97 7.36
C MET A 359 -24.94 14.56 8.04
N ALA A 360 -25.10 13.28 8.40
CA ALA A 360 -26.25 12.83 9.18
C ALA A 360 -26.34 13.54 10.55
N LYS A 361 -25.21 13.71 11.25
CA LYS A 361 -25.12 14.47 12.50
C LYS A 361 -25.43 15.97 12.31
N ALA A 362 -25.15 16.51 11.13
CA ALA A 362 -25.50 17.89 10.74
C ALA A 362 -26.97 18.06 10.34
N GLY A 363 -27.77 16.99 10.32
CA GLY A 363 -29.18 17.00 9.91
C GLY A 363 -29.38 16.98 8.37
N ASP A 364 -28.33 16.82 7.57
CA ASP A 364 -28.41 16.70 6.11
C ASP A 364 -28.48 15.24 5.68
N THR A 365 -29.68 14.69 5.67
CA THR A 365 -29.92 13.29 5.28
C THR A 365 -29.57 13.03 3.82
N ALA A 366 -29.86 13.98 2.91
CA ALA A 366 -29.56 13.83 1.48
C ALA A 366 -28.04 13.81 1.23
N GLY A 367 -27.30 14.72 1.89
CA GLY A 367 -25.84 14.72 1.86
C GLY A 367 -25.24 13.46 2.46
N ALA A 368 -25.79 12.98 3.58
CA ALA A 368 -25.35 11.75 4.22
C ALA A 368 -25.52 10.53 3.29
N ASN A 369 -26.69 10.38 2.66
CA ASN A 369 -26.97 9.25 1.78
C ASN A 369 -26.04 9.24 0.55
N ARG A 370 -25.72 10.41 -0.04
CA ARG A 370 -24.74 10.48 -1.14
C ARG A 370 -23.37 9.88 -0.74
N TYR A 371 -22.89 10.18 0.46
CA TYR A 371 -21.63 9.63 0.95
C TYR A 371 -21.73 8.14 1.31
N PHE A 372 -22.85 7.70 1.86
CA PHE A 372 -23.09 6.28 2.12
C PHE A 372 -23.18 5.47 0.82
N GLU A 373 -23.76 6.02 -0.26
CA GLU A 373 -23.74 5.38 -1.60
C GLU A 373 -22.31 5.23 -2.13
N MET A 374 -21.45 6.23 -1.94
CA MET A 374 -20.05 6.12 -2.32
C MET A 374 -19.30 5.03 -1.52
N ALA A 375 -19.58 4.90 -0.23
CA ALA A 375 -18.99 3.85 0.59
C ALA A 375 -19.55 2.46 0.27
N ALA A 376 -20.85 2.36 -0.05
CA ALA A 376 -21.55 1.13 -0.43
C ALA A 376 -21.03 0.49 -1.73
N ALA A 377 -20.30 1.26 -2.56
CA ALA A 377 -19.58 0.73 -3.71
C ALA A 377 -18.46 -0.26 -3.35
N TYR A 378 -18.15 -0.42 -2.07
CA TYR A 378 -17.12 -1.33 -1.55
C TYR A 378 -17.72 -2.39 -0.61
N PRO A 379 -18.59 -3.29 -1.10
CA PRO A 379 -19.41 -4.18 -0.26
C PRO A 379 -18.62 -5.26 0.50
N GLN A 380 -17.39 -5.53 0.08
CA GLN A 380 -16.51 -6.49 0.77
C GLN A 380 -15.81 -5.90 1.99
N TYR A 381 -15.94 -4.57 2.23
CA TYR A 381 -15.23 -3.85 3.28
C TYR A 381 -16.17 -3.35 4.36
N PHE A 382 -15.69 -3.30 5.59
CA PHE A 382 -16.42 -2.99 6.80
C PHE A 382 -17.35 -1.76 6.67
N TYR A 383 -16.81 -0.64 6.19
CA TYR A 383 -17.60 0.59 6.05
C TYR A 383 -18.55 0.57 4.84
N GLY A 384 -18.25 -0.22 3.82
CA GLY A 384 -19.17 -0.48 2.72
C GLY A 384 -20.39 -1.28 3.17
N GLN A 385 -20.16 -2.34 3.96
CA GLN A 385 -21.21 -3.15 4.55
C GLN A 385 -22.12 -2.32 5.47
N LEU A 386 -21.54 -1.52 6.38
CA LEU A 386 -22.30 -0.60 7.23
C LEU A 386 -23.13 0.41 6.42
N SER A 387 -22.58 0.89 5.31
CA SER A 387 -23.28 1.85 4.44
C SER A 387 -24.47 1.22 3.74
N LEU A 388 -24.33 -0.02 3.24
CA LEU A 388 -25.44 -0.78 2.66
C LEU A 388 -26.55 -0.98 3.70
N GLU A 389 -26.20 -1.38 4.92
CA GLU A 389 -27.19 -1.54 6.01
C GLU A 389 -27.89 -0.22 6.35
N ARG A 390 -27.18 0.93 6.38
CA ARG A 390 -27.79 2.25 6.58
C ARG A 390 -28.75 2.65 5.48
N LEU A 391 -28.46 2.26 4.26
CA LEU A 391 -29.31 2.52 3.09
C LEU A 391 -30.45 1.52 2.96
N GLY A 392 -30.53 0.51 3.87
CA GLY A 392 -31.53 -0.56 3.81
C GLY A 392 -31.36 -1.48 2.60
N ARG A 393 -30.13 -1.64 2.12
CA ARG A 393 -29.77 -2.44 0.94
C ARG A 393 -29.07 -3.73 1.35
N PRO A 394 -29.41 -4.87 0.74
CA PRO A 394 -28.70 -6.12 0.95
C PRO A 394 -27.27 -6.05 0.34
N LEU A 395 -26.39 -6.92 0.83
CA LEU A 395 -25.11 -7.17 0.16
C LEU A 395 -25.36 -7.73 -1.24
N PRO A 396 -24.60 -7.30 -2.25
CA PRO A 396 -24.64 -7.89 -3.58
C PRO A 396 -24.05 -9.32 -3.57
N ASP A 397 -24.19 -10.02 -4.68
CA ASP A 397 -23.44 -11.26 -4.90
C ASP A 397 -21.94 -10.96 -4.89
N LEU A 398 -21.20 -11.64 -4.02
CA LEU A 398 -19.75 -11.51 -3.87
C LEU A 398 -18.99 -12.74 -4.40
N ASP A 399 -19.73 -13.77 -4.83
CA ASP A 399 -19.17 -15.00 -5.40
C ASP A 399 -18.98 -14.85 -6.91
N THR A 400 -18.03 -14.00 -7.27
CA THR A 400 -17.82 -13.58 -8.66
C THR A 400 -16.39 -13.82 -9.11
N MET A 401 -16.24 -14.17 -10.40
CA MET A 401 -14.98 -14.19 -11.15
C MET A 401 -15.18 -13.46 -12.48
N PRO A 402 -14.15 -12.75 -12.99
CA PRO A 402 -14.26 -12.08 -14.27
C PRO A 402 -14.42 -13.09 -15.41
N HIS A 403 -15.34 -12.83 -16.33
CA HIS A 403 -15.57 -13.64 -17.53
C HIS A 403 -14.52 -13.39 -18.65
N ILE A 404 -13.31 -13.02 -18.29
CA ILE A 404 -12.23 -12.71 -19.21
C ILE A 404 -11.34 -13.95 -19.37
N VAL A 405 -11.08 -14.32 -20.63
CA VAL A 405 -10.14 -15.38 -20.96
C VAL A 405 -8.89 -14.76 -21.57
N PRO A 406 -7.74 -14.79 -20.87
CA PRO A 406 -6.49 -14.28 -21.41
C PRO A 406 -6.12 -14.96 -22.74
N THR A 407 -5.65 -14.19 -23.70
CA THR A 407 -5.20 -14.71 -25.00
C THR A 407 -3.92 -15.54 -24.85
N LYS A 408 -3.62 -16.35 -25.87
CA LYS A 408 -2.37 -17.13 -25.91
C LYS A 408 -1.14 -16.21 -25.82
N ALA A 409 -1.16 -15.07 -26.50
CA ALA A 409 -0.06 -14.10 -26.48
C ALA A 409 0.17 -13.49 -25.08
N GLU A 410 -0.90 -13.13 -24.37
CA GLU A 410 -0.82 -12.62 -22.99
C GLU A 410 -0.26 -13.70 -22.04
N ARG A 411 -0.70 -14.95 -22.17
CA ARG A 411 -0.17 -16.09 -21.38
C ARG A 411 1.32 -16.28 -21.62
N GLU A 412 1.75 -16.31 -22.90
CA GLU A 412 3.17 -16.46 -23.26
C GLU A 412 4.01 -15.30 -22.74
N ALA A 413 3.50 -14.06 -22.79
CA ALA A 413 4.17 -12.89 -22.27
C ALA A 413 4.29 -12.95 -20.72
N PHE A 414 3.22 -13.36 -20.03
CA PHE A 414 3.21 -13.54 -18.58
C PHE A 414 4.21 -14.62 -18.14
N MET A 415 4.25 -15.75 -18.82
CA MET A 415 5.16 -16.85 -18.54
C MET A 415 6.63 -16.52 -18.78
N LYS A 416 6.94 -15.53 -19.64
CA LYS A 416 8.32 -15.05 -19.90
C LYS A 416 8.81 -14.02 -18.90
N LYS A 417 7.95 -13.49 -18.02
CA LYS A 417 8.37 -12.54 -16.98
C LYS A 417 9.25 -13.25 -15.94
N PRO A 418 10.45 -12.77 -15.61
CA PRO A 418 11.32 -13.42 -14.61
C PRO A 418 10.67 -13.60 -13.25
N ILE A 419 9.78 -12.68 -12.86
CA ILE A 419 9.04 -12.76 -11.59
C ILE A 419 8.08 -13.94 -11.54
N THR A 420 7.52 -14.39 -12.68
CA THR A 420 6.59 -15.52 -12.70
C THR A 420 7.28 -16.83 -12.26
N ASP A 421 8.50 -17.07 -12.73
CA ASP A 421 9.29 -18.22 -12.31
C ASP A 421 9.78 -18.07 -10.88
N ALA A 422 10.17 -16.85 -10.48
CA ALA A 422 10.56 -16.56 -9.10
C ALA A 422 9.40 -16.80 -8.11
N VAL A 423 8.16 -16.45 -8.48
CA VAL A 423 6.96 -16.74 -7.67
C VAL A 423 6.76 -18.25 -7.47
N ARG A 424 6.96 -19.07 -8.51
CA ARG A 424 6.91 -20.54 -8.37
C ARG A 424 7.98 -21.07 -7.42
N ASP A 425 9.20 -20.53 -7.51
CA ASP A 425 10.31 -20.95 -6.65
C ASP A 425 10.07 -20.60 -5.18
N VAL A 426 9.75 -19.33 -4.88
CA VAL A 426 9.47 -18.91 -3.48
C VAL A 426 8.21 -19.55 -2.91
N ALA A 427 7.24 -19.92 -3.76
CA ALA A 427 6.03 -20.63 -3.32
C ALA A 427 6.35 -22.02 -2.77
N ARG A 428 7.39 -22.67 -3.30
CA ARG A 428 7.84 -24.01 -2.89
C ARG A 428 8.69 -23.96 -1.63
N ASP A 429 9.79 -23.21 -1.65
CA ASP A 429 10.86 -23.29 -0.65
C ASP A 429 11.11 -21.98 0.09
N GLY A 430 10.48 -20.88 -0.34
CA GLY A 430 10.70 -19.56 0.24
C GLY A 430 10.23 -19.45 1.70
N ASP A 431 10.98 -18.74 2.51
CA ASP A 431 10.45 -18.27 3.79
C ASP A 431 9.24 -17.35 3.55
N TRP A 432 8.33 -17.32 4.52
CA TRP A 432 7.07 -16.58 4.36
C TRP A 432 7.26 -15.10 3.98
N ARG A 433 8.26 -14.42 4.56
CA ARG A 433 8.48 -12.98 4.31
C ARG A 433 8.95 -12.72 2.89
N THR A 434 9.89 -13.52 2.39
CA THR A 434 10.32 -13.47 1.00
C THR A 434 9.16 -13.78 0.06
N THR A 435 8.41 -14.84 0.33
CA THR A 435 7.27 -15.27 -0.46
C THR A 435 6.22 -14.15 -0.60
N VAL A 436 5.82 -13.52 0.51
CA VAL A 436 4.83 -12.42 0.49
C VAL A 436 5.31 -11.22 -0.34
N GLN A 437 6.61 -10.91 -0.35
CA GLN A 437 7.12 -9.81 -1.16
C GLN A 437 6.97 -10.10 -2.66
N PHE A 438 7.31 -11.31 -3.11
CA PHE A 438 7.13 -11.70 -4.51
C PHE A 438 5.65 -11.81 -4.91
N PHE A 439 4.79 -12.30 -4.01
CA PHE A 439 3.35 -12.39 -4.25
C PHE A 439 2.69 -11.02 -4.38
N ARG A 440 3.10 -10.06 -3.55
CA ARG A 440 2.63 -8.67 -3.69
C ARG A 440 3.12 -8.05 -4.99
N GLU A 441 4.40 -8.18 -5.29
CA GLU A 441 4.98 -7.59 -6.50
C GLU A 441 4.29 -8.06 -7.78
N ILE A 442 4.08 -9.38 -7.94
CA ILE A 442 3.40 -9.91 -9.14
C ILE A 442 1.93 -9.49 -9.20
N SER A 443 1.27 -9.35 -8.03
CA SER A 443 -0.12 -8.91 -7.95
C SER A 443 -0.28 -7.42 -8.23
N ASP A 444 0.61 -6.59 -7.66
CA ASP A 444 0.60 -5.14 -7.84
C ASP A 444 1.07 -4.71 -9.25
N ALA A 445 1.83 -5.57 -9.93
CA ALA A 445 2.23 -5.38 -11.33
C ALA A 445 1.13 -5.76 -12.35
N ALA A 446 0.05 -6.40 -11.91
CA ALA A 446 -1.13 -6.67 -12.73
C ALA A 446 -1.95 -5.38 -12.87
N GLN A 447 -2.20 -4.91 -14.10
CA GLN A 447 -2.89 -3.64 -14.34
C GLN A 447 -4.21 -3.80 -15.11
N THR A 448 -4.40 -4.95 -15.73
CA THR A 448 -5.61 -5.26 -16.49
C THR A 448 -6.34 -6.44 -15.87
N ALA A 449 -7.63 -6.58 -16.17
CA ALA A 449 -8.40 -7.74 -15.72
C ALA A 449 -7.78 -9.06 -16.23
N SER A 450 -7.20 -9.08 -17.45
CA SER A 450 -6.47 -10.21 -18.01
C SER A 450 -5.22 -10.56 -17.19
N ASP A 451 -4.44 -9.56 -16.76
CA ASP A 451 -3.27 -9.77 -15.90
C ASP A 451 -3.68 -10.38 -14.55
N HIS A 452 -4.73 -9.85 -13.90
CA HIS A 452 -5.22 -10.38 -12.63
C HIS A 452 -5.71 -11.82 -12.77
N VAL A 453 -6.37 -12.19 -13.89
CA VAL A 453 -6.77 -13.57 -14.17
C VAL A 453 -5.54 -14.47 -14.31
N LEU A 454 -4.47 -14.03 -14.98
CA LEU A 454 -3.23 -14.81 -15.10
C LEU A 454 -2.55 -15.06 -13.76
N VAL A 455 -2.55 -14.07 -12.85
CA VAL A 455 -2.04 -14.27 -11.48
C VAL A 455 -2.96 -15.20 -10.68
N ALA A 456 -4.28 -15.13 -10.88
CA ALA A 456 -5.24 -16.06 -10.25
C ALA A 456 -5.00 -17.51 -10.68
N GLU A 457 -4.82 -17.73 -11.98
CA GLU A 457 -4.47 -19.06 -12.52
C GLU A 457 -3.14 -19.57 -11.95
N LEU A 458 -2.13 -18.70 -11.82
CA LEU A 458 -0.86 -19.04 -11.18
C LEU A 458 -1.06 -19.44 -9.71
N ALA A 459 -1.88 -18.70 -8.95
CA ALA A 459 -2.16 -19.03 -7.54
C ALA A 459 -2.80 -20.42 -7.40
N GLN A 460 -3.74 -20.77 -8.30
CA GLN A 460 -4.36 -22.08 -8.34
C GLN A 460 -3.39 -23.18 -8.79
N GLU A 461 -2.56 -22.92 -9.83
CA GLU A 461 -1.52 -23.83 -10.30
C GLU A 461 -0.56 -24.25 -9.17
N ILE A 462 -0.07 -23.29 -8.39
CA ILE A 462 0.90 -23.55 -7.32
C ILE A 462 0.24 -23.88 -5.97
N GLY A 463 -1.10 -23.84 -5.90
CA GLY A 463 -1.86 -24.17 -4.70
C GLY A 463 -1.61 -23.21 -3.51
N ARG A 464 -1.40 -21.90 -3.78
CA ARG A 464 -1.08 -20.89 -2.77
C ARG A 464 -2.26 -19.94 -2.54
N ARG A 465 -3.03 -20.23 -1.47
CA ARG A 465 -4.18 -19.41 -1.03
C ARG A 465 -3.78 -17.99 -0.67
N ASP A 466 -2.58 -17.81 -0.10
CA ASP A 466 -2.05 -16.49 0.26
C ASP A 466 -1.81 -15.61 -0.98
N LEU A 467 -1.32 -16.16 -2.09
CA LEU A 467 -1.26 -15.42 -3.36
C LEU A 467 -2.66 -15.01 -3.83
N ALA A 468 -3.63 -15.91 -3.74
CA ALA A 468 -5.00 -15.63 -4.13
C ALA A 468 -5.64 -14.49 -3.31
N VAL A 469 -5.41 -14.46 -1.99
CA VAL A 469 -5.87 -13.38 -1.12
C VAL A 469 -5.18 -12.05 -1.46
N ILE A 470 -3.86 -12.06 -1.67
CA ILE A 470 -3.08 -10.87 -2.04
C ILE A 470 -3.56 -10.33 -3.39
N LEU A 471 -3.71 -11.20 -4.39
CA LEU A 471 -4.25 -10.83 -5.70
C LEU A 471 -5.62 -10.19 -5.60
N GLY A 472 -6.55 -10.78 -4.85
CA GLY A 472 -7.89 -10.23 -4.68
C GLY A 472 -7.87 -8.82 -4.06
N GLN A 473 -6.95 -8.55 -3.14
CA GLN A 473 -6.75 -7.22 -2.57
C GLN A 473 -6.22 -6.22 -3.60
N SER A 474 -5.26 -6.63 -4.44
CA SER A 474 -4.71 -5.80 -5.51
C SER A 474 -5.76 -5.53 -6.59
N ALA A 475 -6.45 -6.56 -7.08
CA ALA A 475 -7.52 -6.41 -8.07
C ALA A 475 -8.62 -5.44 -7.60
N HIS A 476 -9.04 -5.53 -6.33
CA HIS A 476 -10.00 -4.58 -5.76
C HIS A 476 -9.46 -3.15 -5.68
N ALA A 477 -8.16 -2.97 -5.38
CA ALA A 477 -7.55 -1.64 -5.36
C ALA A 477 -7.54 -1.00 -6.75
N ASP A 478 -7.41 -1.81 -7.79
CA ASP A 478 -7.43 -1.40 -9.19
C ASP A 478 -8.85 -1.28 -9.78
N GLY A 479 -9.88 -1.52 -8.96
CA GLY A 479 -11.28 -1.38 -9.33
C GLY A 479 -11.93 -2.65 -9.93
N PHE A 480 -11.23 -3.78 -9.91
CA PHE A 480 -11.75 -5.08 -10.35
C PHE A 480 -12.39 -5.83 -9.16
N GLY A 481 -13.67 -5.58 -8.90
CA GLY A 481 -14.41 -6.17 -7.77
C GLY A 481 -14.78 -7.66 -7.93
N GLU A 482 -14.55 -8.25 -9.09
CA GLU A 482 -15.08 -9.56 -9.52
C GLU A 482 -14.16 -10.75 -9.15
N PHE A 483 -13.29 -10.61 -8.15
CA PHE A 483 -12.38 -11.67 -7.71
C PHE A 483 -12.77 -12.28 -6.36
N GLY A 484 -14.04 -12.21 -5.99
CA GLY A 484 -14.52 -12.70 -4.69
C GLY A 484 -14.28 -14.19 -4.47
N GLU A 485 -14.55 -15.01 -5.46
CA GLU A 485 -14.36 -16.46 -5.40
C GLU A 485 -12.92 -16.85 -5.04
N ILE A 486 -11.93 -16.23 -5.69
CA ILE A 486 -10.52 -16.57 -5.45
C ILE A 486 -9.92 -15.86 -4.22
N ALA A 487 -10.40 -14.65 -3.92
CA ALA A 487 -9.91 -13.85 -2.80
C ALA A 487 -10.35 -14.38 -1.41
N PHE A 488 -11.36 -15.27 -1.39
CA PHE A 488 -11.88 -15.90 -0.17
C PHE A 488 -11.77 -17.43 -0.24
N PRO A 489 -10.55 -17.98 -0.36
CA PRO A 489 -10.32 -19.41 -0.50
C PRO A 489 -10.73 -20.17 0.78
N LEU A 490 -11.09 -21.45 0.60
CA LEU A 490 -11.44 -22.34 1.70
C LEU A 490 -10.24 -23.15 2.19
N ILE A 491 -10.29 -23.55 3.47
CA ILE A 491 -9.41 -24.55 4.07
C ILE A 491 -10.23 -25.66 4.71
N PRO A 492 -9.69 -26.90 4.80
CA PRO A 492 -10.31 -27.96 5.56
C PRO A 492 -10.48 -27.52 7.02
N ASN A 493 -11.71 -27.61 7.52
CA ASN A 493 -12.06 -27.18 8.87
C ASN A 493 -12.22 -28.39 9.79
N PRO A 494 -11.49 -28.50 10.90
CA PRO A 494 -11.65 -29.59 11.84
C PRO A 494 -13.08 -29.62 12.42
N PRO A 495 -13.68 -30.81 12.63
CA PRO A 495 -14.99 -30.92 13.23
C PRO A 495 -15.09 -30.21 14.59
N GLY A 496 -16.22 -29.50 14.81
CA GLY A 496 -16.51 -28.80 16.07
C GLY A 496 -15.87 -27.41 16.19
N THR A 497 -15.20 -26.91 15.15
CA THR A 497 -14.68 -25.54 15.11
C THR A 497 -15.69 -24.58 14.43
N ASP A 498 -15.60 -23.29 14.78
CA ASP A 498 -16.41 -22.24 14.15
C ASP A 498 -15.93 -21.98 12.71
N TRP A 499 -16.71 -22.45 11.73
CA TRP A 499 -16.33 -22.36 10.32
C TRP A 499 -16.10 -20.92 9.87
N THR A 500 -17.02 -20.01 10.20
CA THR A 500 -16.94 -18.59 9.80
C THR A 500 -15.72 -17.91 10.40
N MET A 501 -15.55 -18.05 11.72
CA MET A 501 -14.47 -17.36 12.42
C MET A 501 -13.10 -17.95 12.11
N VAL A 502 -12.97 -19.27 11.90
CA VAL A 502 -11.72 -19.89 11.46
C VAL A 502 -11.26 -19.29 10.13
N HIS A 503 -12.15 -19.17 9.13
CA HIS A 503 -11.79 -18.59 7.84
C HIS A 503 -11.49 -17.08 7.95
N ALA A 504 -12.31 -16.32 8.67
CA ALA A 504 -12.15 -14.88 8.85
C ALA A 504 -10.84 -14.51 9.58
N LEU A 505 -10.53 -15.22 10.66
CA LEU A 505 -9.30 -15.03 11.44
C LEU A 505 -8.08 -15.47 10.61
N THR A 506 -8.09 -16.66 10.03
CA THR A 506 -6.97 -17.17 9.23
C THR A 506 -6.65 -16.25 8.04
N ARG A 507 -7.69 -15.72 7.38
CA ARG A 507 -7.50 -14.75 6.29
C ARG A 507 -6.81 -13.47 6.77
N GLN A 508 -7.16 -12.98 7.95
CA GLN A 508 -6.56 -11.77 8.53
C GLN A 508 -5.16 -12.04 9.09
N GLU A 509 -4.94 -13.17 9.75
CA GLU A 509 -3.70 -13.49 10.46
C GLU A 509 -2.54 -13.83 9.52
N SER A 510 -2.77 -14.71 8.56
CA SER A 510 -1.72 -15.27 7.72
C SER A 510 -2.02 -15.21 6.23
N GLN A 511 -3.21 -14.73 5.82
CA GLN A 511 -3.72 -14.88 4.45
C GLN A 511 -3.68 -16.35 3.98
N PHE A 512 -3.87 -17.29 4.90
CA PHE A 512 -3.76 -18.74 4.70
C PHE A 512 -2.33 -19.27 4.45
N ALA A 513 -1.28 -18.51 4.74
CA ALA A 513 0.09 -19.01 4.70
C ALA A 513 0.36 -19.94 5.90
N GLN A 514 0.40 -21.25 5.66
CA GLN A 514 0.61 -22.26 6.70
C GLN A 514 1.93 -22.09 7.47
N ASN A 515 2.99 -21.69 6.76
CA ASN A 515 4.34 -21.51 7.32
C ASN A 515 4.61 -20.09 7.85
N ALA A 516 3.57 -19.27 8.03
CA ALA A 516 3.71 -17.90 8.48
C ALA A 516 4.36 -17.84 9.89
N VAL A 517 5.38 -16.98 10.02
CA VAL A 517 6.02 -16.65 11.30
C VAL A 517 6.20 -15.13 11.38
N SER A 518 5.48 -14.49 12.30
CA SER A 518 5.54 -13.04 12.48
C SER A 518 6.87 -12.57 13.10
N HIS A 519 7.10 -11.26 13.13
CA HIS A 519 8.25 -10.68 13.84
C HIS A 519 8.22 -10.97 15.34
N ALA A 520 7.04 -11.02 15.94
CA ALA A 520 6.85 -11.33 17.35
C ALA A 520 6.92 -12.84 17.65
N GLY A 521 7.03 -13.69 16.62
CA GLY A 521 7.10 -15.14 16.75
C GLY A 521 5.76 -15.85 16.79
N ALA A 522 4.64 -15.19 16.41
CA ALA A 522 3.37 -15.86 16.19
C ALA A 522 3.44 -16.80 14.99
N ARG A 523 2.77 -17.96 15.03
CA ARG A 523 3.01 -19.08 14.11
C ARG A 523 1.75 -19.66 13.49
N GLY A 524 1.86 -19.99 12.20
CA GLY A 524 0.89 -20.79 11.44
C GLY A 524 -0.34 -19.99 11.00
N LEU A 525 -1.35 -20.71 10.55
CA LEU A 525 -2.56 -20.15 9.94
C LEU A 525 -3.25 -19.11 10.82
N MET A 526 -3.45 -19.39 12.10
CA MET A 526 -4.13 -18.52 13.06
C MET A 526 -3.16 -17.72 13.95
N GLN A 527 -1.87 -17.64 13.58
CA GLN A 527 -0.82 -16.81 14.19
C GLN A 527 -0.77 -16.89 15.73
N LEU A 528 -0.68 -18.10 16.26
CA LEU A 528 -0.63 -18.30 17.69
C LEU A 528 0.77 -18.01 18.26
N MET A 529 0.83 -17.20 19.31
CA MET A 529 2.04 -17.08 20.12
C MET A 529 2.35 -18.41 20.80
N PRO A 530 3.63 -18.86 20.86
CA PRO A 530 4.00 -20.15 21.46
C PRO A 530 3.49 -20.33 22.88
N GLY A 531 3.46 -19.26 23.70
CA GLY A 531 2.91 -19.29 25.06
C GLY A 531 1.40 -19.55 25.07
N THR A 532 0.65 -18.84 24.24
CA THR A 532 -0.80 -19.02 24.08
C THR A 532 -1.14 -20.40 23.56
N ALA A 533 -0.40 -20.88 22.55
CA ALA A 533 -0.59 -22.24 22.00
C ALA A 533 -0.36 -23.33 23.05
N ARG A 534 0.69 -23.20 23.87
CA ARG A 534 0.99 -24.15 24.96
C ARG A 534 -0.11 -24.16 26.01
N GLU A 535 -0.55 -22.98 26.46
CA GLU A 535 -1.66 -22.86 27.42
C GLU A 535 -2.93 -23.50 26.89
N GLN A 536 -3.26 -23.19 25.62
CA GLN A 536 -4.46 -23.70 24.99
C GLN A 536 -4.41 -25.21 24.77
N ALA A 537 -3.28 -25.76 24.33
CA ALA A 537 -3.09 -27.20 24.21
C ALA A 537 -3.34 -27.91 25.56
N GLY A 538 -2.77 -27.39 26.64
CA GLY A 538 -3.00 -27.93 27.99
C GLY A 538 -4.46 -27.91 28.41
N LYS A 539 -5.20 -26.83 28.12
CA LYS A 539 -6.65 -26.70 28.40
C LYS A 539 -7.49 -27.70 27.60
N MET A 540 -7.03 -28.06 26.40
CA MET A 540 -7.71 -29.04 25.53
C MET A 540 -7.23 -30.48 25.75
N GLY A 541 -6.33 -30.74 26.71
CA GLY A 541 -5.73 -32.06 26.93
C GLY A 541 -4.84 -32.54 25.78
N LEU A 542 -4.30 -31.62 24.98
CA LEU A 542 -3.42 -31.92 23.85
C LEU A 542 -1.95 -31.71 24.24
N SER A 543 -1.06 -32.52 23.66
CA SER A 543 0.38 -32.29 23.75
C SER A 543 0.76 -31.02 22.96
N TYR A 544 1.59 -30.18 23.58
CA TYR A 544 2.12 -28.99 22.87
C TYR A 544 3.33 -29.36 22.02
N ASP A 545 3.24 -29.13 20.72
CA ASP A 545 4.35 -29.22 19.76
C ASP A 545 4.51 -27.91 18.99
N PRO A 546 5.60 -27.15 19.17
CA PRO A 546 5.85 -25.91 18.49
C PRO A 546 6.06 -26.06 16.97
N THR A 547 6.50 -27.23 16.50
CA THR A 547 6.72 -27.50 15.08
C THR A 547 5.38 -27.67 14.36
N SER A 548 4.44 -28.36 14.98
CA SER A 548 3.09 -28.58 14.44
C SER A 548 2.30 -27.28 14.26
N LEU A 549 2.69 -26.17 14.89
CA LEU A 549 2.04 -24.88 14.64
C LEU A 549 2.19 -24.39 13.19
N THR A 550 3.23 -24.81 12.48
CA THR A 550 3.48 -24.43 11.08
C THR A 550 3.40 -25.60 10.11
N SER A 551 3.43 -26.85 10.59
CA SER A 551 3.41 -28.06 9.76
C SER A 551 2.06 -28.79 9.74
N ASP A 552 1.22 -28.61 10.76
CA ASP A 552 -0.11 -29.23 10.88
C ASP A 552 -1.22 -28.17 10.93
N PRO A 553 -1.91 -27.90 9.79
CA PRO A 553 -3.03 -26.97 9.73
C PRO A 553 -4.14 -27.29 10.73
N SER A 554 -4.50 -28.57 10.86
CA SER A 554 -5.59 -29.00 11.75
C SER A 554 -5.27 -28.70 13.21
N TYR A 555 -4.03 -28.97 13.64
CA TYR A 555 -3.57 -28.66 14.99
C TYR A 555 -3.59 -27.15 15.27
N ASN A 556 -3.07 -26.34 14.34
CA ASN A 556 -3.05 -24.89 14.50
C ASN A 556 -4.48 -24.31 14.59
N ILE A 557 -5.38 -24.75 13.70
CA ILE A 557 -6.79 -24.30 13.67
C ILE A 557 -7.50 -24.70 14.97
N ARG A 558 -7.36 -25.94 15.44
CA ARG A 558 -8.01 -26.38 16.69
C ARG A 558 -7.58 -25.55 17.89
N LEU A 559 -6.29 -25.23 18.01
CA LEU A 559 -5.80 -24.37 19.09
C LEU A 559 -6.27 -22.94 18.96
N GLY A 560 -6.26 -22.38 17.73
CA GLY A 560 -6.71 -21.00 17.46
C GLY A 560 -8.19 -20.80 17.71
N ASP A 561 -9.00 -21.71 17.21
CA ASP A 561 -10.46 -21.71 17.44
C ASP A 561 -10.79 -21.87 18.94
N GLY A 562 -10.14 -22.82 19.62
CA GLY A 562 -10.33 -23.00 21.06
C GLY A 562 -9.90 -21.76 21.88
N TYR A 563 -8.88 -21.04 21.47
CA TYR A 563 -8.52 -19.77 22.10
C TYR A 563 -9.56 -18.68 21.81
N PHE A 564 -10.06 -18.60 20.58
CA PHE A 564 -11.11 -17.66 20.21
C PHE A 564 -12.42 -17.93 20.96
N ALA A 565 -12.84 -19.19 21.06
CA ALA A 565 -14.01 -19.61 21.84
C ALA A 565 -13.93 -19.15 23.31
N ARG A 566 -12.75 -19.28 23.94
CA ARG A 566 -12.53 -18.73 25.29
C ARG A 566 -12.70 -17.22 25.38
N MET A 567 -12.31 -16.46 24.34
CA MET A 567 -12.53 -15.02 24.32
C MET A 567 -14.01 -14.70 24.12
N MET A 568 -14.71 -15.49 23.33
CA MET A 568 -16.19 -15.38 23.19
C MET A 568 -16.89 -15.59 24.54
N ASP A 569 -16.55 -16.66 25.25
CA ASP A 569 -17.09 -16.94 26.59
C ASP A 569 -16.77 -15.82 27.58
N TYR A 570 -15.51 -15.35 27.60
CA TYR A 570 -15.07 -14.28 28.50
C TYR A 570 -15.84 -12.97 28.29
N TYR A 571 -16.20 -12.66 27.05
CA TYR A 571 -16.95 -11.43 26.71
C TYR A 571 -18.46 -11.67 26.53
N GLY A 572 -18.99 -12.83 26.97
CA GLY A 572 -20.42 -13.11 26.92
C GLY A 572 -21.00 -13.14 25.50
N GLY A 573 -20.26 -13.71 24.56
CA GLY A 573 -20.67 -13.85 23.17
C GLY A 573 -20.46 -12.59 22.30
N SER A 574 -19.71 -11.60 22.78
CA SER A 574 -19.46 -10.38 22.01
C SER A 574 -18.31 -10.58 21.01
N THR A 575 -18.64 -10.81 19.75
CA THR A 575 -17.65 -11.03 18.67
C THR A 575 -16.63 -9.90 18.55
N PRO A 576 -16.98 -8.59 18.51
CA PRO A 576 -15.96 -7.54 18.37
C PRO A 576 -14.96 -7.49 19.51
N LEU A 577 -15.41 -7.76 20.75
CA LEU A 577 -14.54 -7.78 21.93
C LEU A 577 -13.63 -9.02 21.94
N ALA A 578 -14.17 -10.18 21.55
CA ALA A 578 -13.41 -11.41 21.43
C ALA A 578 -12.33 -11.32 20.34
N VAL A 579 -12.66 -10.74 19.18
CA VAL A 579 -11.71 -10.46 18.09
C VAL A 579 -10.63 -9.48 18.55
N GLY A 580 -10.99 -8.41 19.23
CA GLY A 580 -10.04 -7.46 19.80
C GLY A 580 -9.11 -8.12 20.83
N ALA A 581 -9.64 -9.01 21.66
CA ALA A 581 -8.87 -9.75 22.66
C ALA A 581 -7.97 -10.83 22.06
N TYR A 582 -8.38 -11.44 20.96
CA TYR A 582 -7.54 -12.39 20.21
C TYR A 582 -6.24 -11.71 19.75
N ASN A 583 -6.34 -10.50 19.19
CA ASN A 583 -5.19 -9.72 18.70
C ASN A 583 -4.38 -9.05 19.83
N ALA A 584 -5.04 -8.31 20.71
CA ALA A 584 -4.36 -7.45 21.71
C ALA A 584 -4.33 -8.01 23.12
N GLY A 585 -5.00 -9.13 23.36
CA GLY A 585 -5.19 -9.72 24.69
C GLY A 585 -6.34 -9.07 25.47
N PRO A 586 -7.03 -9.83 26.34
CA PRO A 586 -8.19 -9.36 27.09
C PRO A 586 -7.87 -8.20 28.06
N GLY A 587 -6.66 -8.11 28.54
CA GLY A 587 -6.22 -7.02 29.42
C GLY A 587 -6.31 -5.64 28.77
N ASN A 588 -5.97 -5.53 27.48
CA ASN A 588 -6.06 -4.28 26.72
C ASN A 588 -7.52 -3.93 26.41
N VAL A 589 -8.31 -4.89 25.95
CA VAL A 589 -9.74 -4.67 25.69
C VAL A 589 -10.46 -4.19 26.96
N ASN A 590 -10.18 -4.80 28.12
CA ASN A 590 -10.75 -4.35 29.39
C ASN A 590 -10.33 -2.94 29.80
N LYS A 591 -9.10 -2.51 29.46
CA LYS A 591 -8.69 -1.10 29.64
C LYS A 591 -9.50 -0.17 28.76
N TRP A 592 -9.72 -0.52 27.50
CA TRP A 592 -10.49 0.31 26.56
C TRP A 592 -11.98 0.38 26.93
N LEU A 593 -12.57 -0.71 27.42
CA LEU A 593 -13.95 -0.70 27.95
C LEU A 593 -14.09 0.26 29.14
N ARG A 594 -13.12 0.30 30.04
CA ARG A 594 -13.14 1.25 31.17
C ARG A 594 -12.90 2.70 30.74
N ALA A 595 -12.03 2.92 29.75
CA ALA A 595 -11.68 4.28 29.32
C ALA A 595 -12.74 4.92 28.42
N ASN A 596 -13.31 4.15 27.49
CA ASN A 596 -14.16 4.63 26.41
C ASN A 596 -15.65 4.28 26.60
N GLY A 597 -15.99 3.53 27.65
CA GLY A 597 -17.34 2.98 27.84
C GLY A 597 -17.51 1.59 27.23
N ASP A 598 -18.60 0.92 27.61
CA ASP A 598 -18.92 -0.43 27.12
C ASP A 598 -20.04 -0.35 26.07
N PRO A 599 -19.73 -0.66 24.79
CA PRO A 599 -20.72 -0.55 23.72
C PRO A 599 -21.87 -1.54 23.83
N ARG A 600 -21.73 -2.62 24.60
CA ARG A 600 -22.83 -3.58 24.88
C ARG A 600 -23.95 -2.96 25.68
N THR A 601 -23.64 -1.99 26.54
CA THR A 601 -24.63 -1.27 27.36
C THR A 601 -25.34 -0.14 26.60
N GLY A 602 -24.81 0.26 25.45
CA GLY A 602 -25.25 1.43 24.68
C GLY A 602 -24.70 2.76 25.19
N SER A 603 -23.71 2.75 26.10
CA SER A 603 -23.02 3.95 26.58
C SER A 603 -22.21 4.64 25.49
N ILE A 604 -21.78 3.89 24.49
CA ILE A 604 -21.08 4.37 23.28
C ILE A 604 -21.51 3.51 22.08
N ASP A 605 -21.56 4.11 20.88
CA ASP A 605 -21.80 3.35 19.64
C ASP A 605 -20.59 2.46 19.33
N TRP A 606 -20.82 1.27 18.77
CA TRP A 606 -19.76 0.31 18.43
C TRP A 606 -18.70 0.89 17.49
N ILE A 607 -19.13 1.68 16.49
CA ILE A 607 -18.22 2.26 15.51
C ILE A 607 -17.32 3.32 16.16
N ASP A 608 -17.91 4.14 17.04
CA ASP A 608 -17.13 5.15 17.80
C ASP A 608 -16.17 4.48 18.78
N TRP A 609 -16.60 3.39 19.44
CA TRP A 609 -15.73 2.63 20.35
C TRP A 609 -14.54 2.00 19.62
N ILE A 610 -14.78 1.35 18.48
CA ILE A 610 -13.71 0.76 17.64
C ILE A 610 -12.76 1.87 17.18
N GLU A 611 -13.26 3.04 16.75
CA GLU A 611 -12.43 4.13 16.27
C GLU A 611 -11.58 4.76 17.37
N GLN A 612 -12.02 4.71 18.63
CA GLN A 612 -11.27 5.21 19.80
C GLN A 612 -10.23 4.21 20.35
N ILE A 613 -10.12 3.01 19.81
CA ILE A 613 -9.04 2.08 20.19
C ILE A 613 -7.70 2.72 19.85
N PRO A 614 -6.78 2.88 20.82
CA PRO A 614 -5.52 3.59 20.61
C PRO A 614 -4.49 2.81 19.79
N ILE A 615 -4.62 1.47 19.72
CA ILE A 615 -3.75 0.61 18.92
C ILE A 615 -4.34 0.50 17.51
N TYR A 616 -3.70 1.20 16.56
CA TYR A 616 -4.15 1.25 15.17
C TYR A 616 -4.29 -0.14 14.53
N GLU A 617 -3.34 -1.04 14.80
CA GLU A 617 -3.37 -2.42 14.32
C GLU A 617 -4.63 -3.16 14.81
N THR A 618 -4.94 -3.12 16.10
CA THR A 618 -6.10 -3.81 16.67
C THR A 618 -7.42 -3.23 16.18
N LYS A 619 -7.51 -1.90 16.04
CA LYS A 619 -8.66 -1.25 15.44
C LYS A 619 -8.98 -1.82 14.05
N ASN A 620 -7.97 -1.85 13.17
CA ASN A 620 -8.12 -2.38 11.83
C ASN A 620 -8.37 -3.89 11.83
N TYR A 621 -7.74 -4.61 12.73
CA TYR A 621 -7.91 -6.05 12.89
C TYR A 621 -9.38 -6.41 13.16
N ILE A 622 -10.02 -5.73 14.11
CA ILE A 622 -11.45 -5.96 14.41
C ILE A 622 -12.30 -5.74 13.16
N GLN A 623 -12.10 -4.62 12.46
CA GLN A 623 -12.85 -4.31 11.25
C GLN A 623 -12.65 -5.38 10.17
N ARG A 624 -11.39 -5.80 9.93
CA ARG A 624 -11.03 -6.79 8.92
C ARG A 624 -11.59 -8.18 9.21
N VAL A 625 -11.54 -8.64 10.46
CA VAL A 625 -12.10 -9.95 10.80
C VAL A 625 -13.62 -9.96 10.65
N LEU A 626 -14.30 -8.89 11.10
CA LEU A 626 -15.76 -8.79 10.99
C LEU A 626 -16.21 -8.70 9.53
N GLU A 627 -15.55 -7.89 8.68
CA GLU A 627 -15.88 -7.82 7.25
C GLU A 627 -15.67 -9.15 6.56
N ASN A 628 -14.53 -9.85 6.86
CA ASN A 628 -14.25 -11.17 6.31
C ASN A 628 -15.32 -12.20 6.69
N ALA A 629 -15.75 -12.21 7.95
CA ALA A 629 -16.81 -13.12 8.42
C ALA A 629 -18.10 -12.92 7.61
N VAL A 630 -18.52 -11.68 7.43
CA VAL A 630 -19.72 -11.34 6.63
C VAL A 630 -19.55 -11.76 5.16
N VAL A 631 -18.38 -11.53 4.56
CA VAL A 631 -18.13 -11.93 3.16
C VAL A 631 -18.17 -13.46 3.01
N TYR A 632 -17.52 -14.21 3.92
CA TYR A 632 -17.58 -15.68 3.88
C TYR A 632 -19.03 -16.19 4.01
N GLU A 633 -19.83 -15.62 4.90
CA GLU A 633 -21.24 -16.02 5.05
C GLU A 633 -22.11 -15.60 3.85
N THR A 634 -21.74 -14.54 3.14
CA THR A 634 -22.43 -14.11 1.91
C THR A 634 -22.12 -15.05 0.75
N ILE A 635 -20.84 -15.40 0.56
CA ILE A 635 -20.40 -16.34 -0.49
C ILE A 635 -20.89 -17.77 -0.20
N TYR A 636 -20.94 -18.18 1.08
CA TYR A 636 -21.35 -19.51 1.51
C TYR A 636 -22.58 -19.45 2.42
N PRO A 637 -23.77 -19.10 1.91
CA PRO A 637 -24.96 -18.82 2.73
C PRO A 637 -25.44 -20.03 3.53
N ALA A 638 -25.12 -21.26 3.10
CA ALA A 638 -25.42 -22.47 3.87
C ALA A 638 -24.66 -22.54 5.20
N LYS A 639 -23.55 -21.83 5.32
CA LYS A 639 -22.74 -21.76 6.56
C LYS A 639 -23.13 -20.62 7.48
N SER A 640 -23.87 -19.61 7.00
CA SER A 640 -24.29 -18.47 7.82
C SER A 640 -25.39 -18.88 8.82
N PRO A 641 -25.20 -18.60 10.12
CA PRO A 641 -26.26 -18.77 11.11
C PRO A 641 -27.33 -17.66 11.01
N TYR A 642 -26.99 -16.49 10.47
CA TYR A 642 -27.88 -15.34 10.34
C TYR A 642 -28.44 -15.22 8.91
N LYS A 643 -29.77 -15.04 8.81
CA LYS A 643 -30.48 -14.95 7.52
C LYS A 643 -31.13 -13.57 7.29
N GLY A 644 -30.82 -12.59 8.11
CA GLY A 644 -31.35 -11.23 7.99
C GLY A 644 -30.55 -10.36 7.02
N GLN A 645 -31.01 -9.11 6.85
CA GLN A 645 -30.43 -8.16 5.89
C GLN A 645 -29.27 -7.30 6.46
N THR A 646 -28.95 -7.46 7.75
CA THR A 646 -27.94 -6.63 8.44
C THR A 646 -26.88 -7.50 9.12
N PRO A 647 -26.13 -8.30 8.35
CA PRO A 647 -25.23 -9.32 8.92
C PRO A 647 -24.11 -8.71 9.75
N LEU A 648 -23.54 -7.57 9.34
CA LEU A 648 -22.45 -6.94 10.08
C LEU A 648 -22.94 -6.35 11.40
N SER A 649 -24.05 -5.62 11.39
CA SER A 649 -24.67 -5.09 12.63
C SER A 649 -25.09 -6.21 13.58
N HIS A 650 -25.62 -7.32 13.06
CA HIS A 650 -25.94 -8.51 13.85
C HIS A 650 -24.69 -9.09 14.51
N LEU A 651 -23.62 -9.33 13.74
CA LEU A 651 -22.34 -9.86 14.23
C LEU A 651 -21.71 -8.95 15.31
N MET A 652 -21.89 -7.65 15.18
CA MET A 652 -21.43 -6.66 16.17
C MET A 652 -22.33 -6.55 17.41
N GLY A 653 -23.52 -7.14 17.42
CA GLY A 653 -24.51 -6.94 18.47
C GLY A 653 -25.10 -5.51 18.49
N LYS A 654 -25.13 -4.82 17.34
CA LYS A 654 -25.73 -3.47 17.22
C LYS A 654 -27.25 -3.56 17.24
N ARG A 655 -27.89 -2.63 17.97
CA ARG A 655 -29.34 -2.50 18.01
C ARG A 655 -29.93 -1.80 16.78
N LYS A 656 -29.14 -0.96 16.11
CA LYS A 656 -29.52 -0.22 14.89
C LYS A 656 -28.59 -0.60 13.76
N PRO A 657 -29.10 -0.85 12.56
CA PRO A 657 -28.31 -1.16 11.38
C PRO A 657 -27.32 -0.05 11.01
N GLY A 658 -26.16 -0.45 10.50
CA GLY A 658 -25.17 0.42 9.86
C GLY A 658 -24.35 1.34 10.74
#